data_628587d5392e1a0f723d8e0ca41986d8
#
_entry.id   628587d5392e1a0f723d8e0ca41986d8
#
_cell.length_a   1.000
_cell.length_b   1.000
_cell.length_c   1.000
_cell.angle_alpha   90.00
_cell.angle_beta   90.00
_cell.angle_gamma   90.00
#
_symmetry.space_group_name_H-M   'P 1'
#
loop_
_entity.id
_entity.type
_entity.pdbx_description
1 polymer ?
#
loop_
_entity_poly.entity_id
_entity_poly.type
_entity_poly.pdbx_seq_one_letter_code
_entity_poly.pdbx_strand_id
1 'polypeptide(L)'
;MADKKFNENMIRCYIRIKRVFYPKDGRQVEPGGFATFSAEVVKIKQGNPVMSRYSDLRLKGNVPSLDMNKTYSFCGEYVHHEKFGDQYKIIYMNEFQEITDPEEQKSFLRFILTDHQFEMLYEAFKNPYEIIKNGDIKSLCTVSGITEGRARKIIDSFENNIDNSEAYTKLIEYGLTTSAIEKLVRQYHGADTLVRKIEENPYVLIDDAYGIGWKKADALALNMGLKHNSQFRIEAYVMHFLAARAEEGNSIIPANQTINSCIKELDLNEGDQEVIKRALFHLHDVRETLWWSDDRQEFALTRVWNLEDEIAKEIKRLADAPVEPIGRNMDAAINEAEDALGIEYTEEQRDAIKKVCSSNVCILTGYGGTGKSTVVAGVLKVLRGKSFAQTALSGRAAARMQEITGQDGKTIHRLLGYDIENGGFIHNKDNPLEEDIIILDETSMVGAQLFYDLIQSIETGKRFIMIGDDGQLESIGMCNIFKDMLASKVVPVARLTKIHRQAAKSAIITESIKVRNATQLVPYGWAGSEIRGELCDLELDIYKDASESFNHIINQYRTLYNKVGNDSAKIQIVLPQKLRGSICTYEVNNAIQEIVNPSHGQAEAKVTIYGDGKDRVYTLREGDQVIINKNNYELHTYNLKTKKKEEKCPVFNGNRGIIRKIESSFILVDFDQWGTIFIPHYFGGNNIWATLELAYALSCHKLQGSEAPYVIVGMDNSAYLMLTREWLYTAITRAKKYCVICAETHALDRAVKTSRVPYKRTFLKEFLRKEFAEKH
;
A
#
# COMPACT_ATOMS: atom_id res chain seq x y z
N MET A 1 17.01 15.31 -8.50
CA MET A 1 17.55 15.20 -9.86
C MET A 1 18.70 14.23 -9.77
N ALA A 2 18.59 13.04 -10.42
CA ALA A 2 19.77 12.36 -10.85
C ALA A 2 20.59 13.39 -11.61
N ASP A 3 21.87 13.52 -11.28
CA ASP A 3 22.83 14.38 -11.96
C ASP A 3 22.75 14.13 -13.47
N LYS A 4 21.89 14.89 -14.20
CA LYS A 4 22.30 15.23 -15.55
C LYS A 4 23.57 16.02 -15.33
N LYS A 5 24.72 15.37 -15.53
CA LYS A 5 26.03 15.99 -15.55
C LYS A 5 25.85 17.31 -16.30
N PHE A 6 26.19 18.40 -15.65
CA PHE A 6 26.14 19.72 -16.24
C PHE A 6 26.91 19.62 -17.56
N ASN A 7 26.19 19.72 -18.67
CA ASN A 7 26.80 19.58 -19.99
C ASN A 7 27.59 20.86 -20.28
N GLU A 8 28.71 20.78 -20.96
CA GLU A 8 29.52 21.94 -21.35
C GLU A 8 28.73 23.02 -22.08
N ASN A 9 27.58 22.66 -22.63
CA ASN A 9 26.64 23.55 -23.34
C ASN A 9 25.60 24.24 -22.43
N MET A 10 25.64 24.04 -21.12
CA MET A 10 24.68 24.64 -20.20
C MET A 10 25.28 25.79 -19.42
N ILE A 11 24.44 26.83 -19.13
CA ILE A 11 24.83 27.96 -18.27
C ILE A 11 23.80 28.17 -17.17
N ARG A 12 24.28 28.65 -16.01
CA ARG A 12 23.46 29.20 -14.92
C ARG A 12 23.94 30.61 -14.59
N CYS A 13 23.05 31.57 -14.60
CA CYS A 13 23.37 32.93 -14.26
C CYS A 13 22.16 33.74 -13.77
N TYR A 14 22.41 34.83 -13.10
CA TYR A 14 21.41 35.86 -12.87
C TYR A 14 21.39 36.78 -14.05
N ILE A 15 20.20 37.09 -14.54
CA ILE A 15 19.96 37.92 -15.71
C ILE A 15 18.95 39.05 -15.43
N ARG A 16 19.05 40.12 -16.14
CA ARG A 16 18.04 41.18 -16.20
C ARG A 16 17.58 41.37 -17.64
N ILE A 17 16.29 41.50 -17.87
CA ILE A 17 15.71 41.59 -19.21
C ILE A 17 16.05 42.93 -19.82
N LYS A 18 16.60 42.96 -21.04
CA LYS A 18 16.87 44.15 -21.81
C LYS A 18 15.77 44.45 -22.83
N ARG A 19 15.33 43.43 -23.57
CA ARG A 19 14.37 43.61 -24.64
C ARG A 19 13.62 42.33 -24.95
N VAL A 20 12.30 42.42 -25.07
CA VAL A 20 11.44 41.31 -25.52
C VAL A 20 11.25 41.41 -27.04
N PHE A 21 11.47 40.29 -27.76
CA PHE A 21 11.30 40.18 -29.20
C PHE A 21 9.99 39.52 -29.60
N TYR A 22 9.49 38.63 -28.73
CA TYR A 22 8.22 37.96 -28.87
C TYR A 22 7.64 37.68 -27.45
N PRO A 23 6.34 37.95 -27.22
CA PRO A 23 5.35 38.48 -28.17
C PRO A 23 5.65 39.92 -28.60
N LYS A 24 5.22 40.25 -29.81
CA LYS A 24 5.30 41.64 -30.34
C LYS A 24 4.11 42.45 -29.77
N ASP A 25 4.25 43.78 -29.77
CA ASP A 25 3.18 44.72 -29.47
C ASP A 25 2.83 44.93 -28.00
N GLY A 26 3.81 44.81 -27.08
CA GLY A 26 3.63 45.20 -25.68
C GLY A 26 2.67 44.32 -24.89
N ARG A 27 2.27 43.15 -25.44
CA ARG A 27 1.48 42.17 -24.69
C ARG A 27 2.32 41.59 -23.54
N GLN A 28 1.78 41.65 -22.34
CA GLN A 28 2.39 40.96 -21.20
C GLN A 28 2.42 39.48 -21.48
N VAL A 29 3.54 38.84 -21.17
CA VAL A 29 3.66 37.36 -21.22
C VAL A 29 3.01 36.81 -19.97
N GLU A 30 1.97 36.03 -20.16
CA GLU A 30 1.37 35.30 -19.02
C GLU A 30 2.37 34.32 -18.45
N PRO A 31 2.35 34.08 -17.14
CA PRO A 31 3.22 33.09 -16.50
C PRO A 31 3.08 31.70 -17.16
N GLY A 32 4.22 31.11 -17.58
CA GLY A 32 4.27 29.88 -18.36
C GLY A 32 4.18 30.09 -19.88
N GLY A 33 3.95 31.30 -20.35
CA GLY A 33 3.89 31.65 -21.77
C GLY A 33 5.27 31.60 -22.44
N PHE A 34 5.27 31.35 -23.76
CA PHE A 34 6.51 31.34 -24.55
C PHE A 34 6.98 32.75 -24.89
N ALA A 35 8.26 33.02 -24.63
CA ALA A 35 8.90 34.29 -25.01
C ALA A 35 10.25 34.10 -25.69
N THR A 36 10.64 35.17 -26.45
CA THR A 36 12.00 35.32 -26.96
C THR A 36 12.47 36.76 -26.63
N PHE A 37 13.60 36.85 -25.94
CA PHE A 37 14.09 38.13 -25.43
C PHE A 37 15.62 38.17 -25.34
N SER A 38 16.17 39.34 -25.09
CA SER A 38 17.58 39.51 -24.72
C SER A 38 17.68 39.96 -23.26
N ALA A 39 18.75 39.48 -22.59
CA ALA A 39 19.04 39.79 -21.21
C ALA A 39 20.53 40.11 -21.00
N GLU A 40 20.82 41.00 -20.06
CA GLU A 40 22.15 41.18 -19.55
C GLU A 40 22.46 40.17 -18.45
N VAL A 41 23.71 39.72 -18.37
CA VAL A 41 24.18 38.85 -17.29
C VAL A 41 24.57 39.71 -16.10
N VAL A 42 23.87 39.52 -14.98
CA VAL A 42 24.17 40.19 -13.71
C VAL A 42 25.28 39.46 -12.97
N LYS A 43 25.21 38.09 -12.90
CA LYS A 43 26.18 37.23 -12.24
C LYS A 43 26.20 35.87 -12.89
N ILE A 44 27.37 35.33 -13.19
CA ILE A 44 27.53 33.96 -13.66
C ILE A 44 27.69 33.04 -12.43
N LYS A 45 26.85 32.01 -12.36
CA LYS A 45 26.94 30.96 -11.34
C LYS A 45 27.72 29.75 -11.84
N GLN A 46 27.48 29.36 -13.10
CA GLN A 46 28.11 28.17 -13.68
C GLN A 46 28.10 28.23 -15.22
N GLY A 47 29.18 27.73 -15.83
CA GLY A 47 29.35 27.71 -17.29
C GLY A 47 29.93 29.02 -17.85
N ASN A 48 30.22 29.01 -19.15
CA ASN A 48 30.75 30.18 -19.88
C ASN A 48 29.70 30.66 -20.89
N PRO A 49 28.99 31.76 -20.63
CA PRO A 49 27.95 32.22 -21.53
C PRO A 49 28.51 32.73 -22.84
N VAL A 50 27.93 32.29 -23.96
CA VAL A 50 28.20 32.83 -25.29
C VAL A 50 27.35 34.09 -25.49
N MET A 51 28.00 35.22 -25.49
CA MET A 51 27.33 36.55 -25.62
C MET A 51 27.09 36.91 -27.06
N SER A 52 25.99 37.60 -27.33
CA SER A 52 25.76 38.17 -28.65
C SER A 52 26.72 39.32 -28.93
N ARG A 53 26.76 39.81 -30.17
CA ARG A 53 27.54 41.00 -30.56
C ARG A 53 27.18 42.28 -29.79
N TYR A 54 26.07 42.28 -29.05
CA TYR A 54 25.60 43.39 -28.22
C TYR A 54 25.86 43.16 -26.72
N SER A 55 26.71 42.18 -26.39
CA SER A 55 27.05 41.78 -25.01
C SER A 55 25.84 41.42 -24.17
N ASP A 56 24.86 40.78 -24.78
CA ASP A 56 23.67 40.22 -24.12
C ASP A 56 23.47 38.75 -24.47
N LEU A 57 22.66 38.05 -23.69
CA LEU A 57 22.19 36.69 -23.98
C LEU A 57 20.88 36.75 -24.78
N ARG A 58 20.73 35.89 -25.75
CA ARG A 58 19.44 35.65 -26.42
C ARG A 58 18.80 34.40 -25.90
N LEU A 59 17.57 34.53 -25.41
CA LEU A 59 16.86 33.50 -24.68
C LEU A 59 15.53 33.20 -25.36
N LYS A 60 15.15 31.90 -25.34
CA LYS A 60 13.84 31.45 -25.85
C LYS A 60 13.30 30.31 -24.99
N GLY A 61 12.00 30.34 -24.69
CA GLY A 61 11.32 29.29 -23.93
C GLY A 61 10.13 29.81 -23.15
N ASN A 62 9.59 28.96 -22.28
CA ASN A 62 8.54 29.36 -21.38
C ASN A 62 9.14 30.11 -20.19
N VAL A 63 8.48 31.20 -19.81
CA VAL A 63 9.01 32.18 -18.84
C VAL A 63 7.96 32.51 -17.78
N PRO A 64 8.37 32.96 -16.57
CA PRO A 64 7.46 33.66 -15.66
C PRO A 64 7.00 34.98 -16.27
N SER A 65 6.22 35.77 -15.54
CA SER A 65 5.94 37.13 -15.97
C SER A 65 7.25 37.91 -16.16
N LEU A 66 7.39 38.59 -17.29
CA LEU A 66 8.62 39.34 -17.62
C LEU A 66 8.53 40.78 -17.14
N ASP A 67 9.42 41.20 -16.23
CA ASP A 67 9.59 42.57 -15.78
C ASP A 67 11.06 43.01 -15.98
N MET A 68 11.28 44.11 -16.66
CA MET A 68 12.62 44.64 -16.94
C MET A 68 13.36 45.15 -15.70
N ASN A 69 12.64 45.43 -14.62
CA ASN A 69 13.20 45.95 -13.37
C ASN A 69 13.62 44.81 -12.41
N LYS A 70 13.28 43.56 -12.74
CA LYS A 70 13.55 42.41 -11.89
C LYS A 70 14.76 41.62 -12.36
N THR A 71 15.40 40.96 -11.41
CA THR A 71 16.48 40.01 -11.67
C THR A 71 15.90 38.58 -11.67
N TYR A 72 16.36 37.78 -12.60
CA TYR A 72 15.90 36.39 -12.75
C TYR A 72 17.07 35.42 -12.60
N SER A 73 16.87 34.33 -11.88
CA SER A 73 17.73 33.15 -11.95
C SER A 73 17.39 32.35 -13.20
N PHE A 74 18.38 32.03 -13.98
CA PHE A 74 18.24 31.42 -15.30
C PHE A 74 19.18 30.21 -15.46
N CYS A 75 18.65 29.14 -15.99
CA CYS A 75 19.42 28.02 -16.53
C CYS A 75 18.98 27.72 -17.96
N GLY A 76 19.92 27.63 -18.87
CA GLY A 76 19.63 27.35 -20.27
C GLY A 76 20.69 26.52 -20.97
N GLU A 77 20.24 25.84 -22.02
CA GLU A 77 21.08 25.06 -22.92
C GLU A 77 21.38 25.85 -24.19
N TYR A 78 22.66 25.91 -24.56
CA TYR A 78 23.10 26.56 -25.76
C TYR A 78 22.58 25.89 -27.03
N VAL A 79 22.06 26.71 -27.96
CA VAL A 79 21.53 26.28 -29.26
C VAL A 79 21.95 27.29 -30.32
N HIS A 80 22.67 26.83 -31.33
CA HIS A 80 22.93 27.64 -32.50
C HIS A 80 21.77 27.54 -33.50
N HIS A 81 21.29 28.71 -34.00
CA HIS A 81 20.20 28.74 -34.98
C HIS A 81 20.70 29.46 -36.25
N GLU A 82 20.64 28.81 -37.40
CA GLU A 82 21.18 29.34 -38.66
C GLU A 82 20.71 30.78 -39.01
N LYS A 83 19.44 31.11 -38.71
CA LYS A 83 18.84 32.40 -39.02
C LYS A 83 19.00 33.45 -37.89
N PHE A 84 19.03 32.99 -36.63
CA PHE A 84 18.96 33.89 -35.47
C PHE A 84 20.25 33.89 -34.62
N GLY A 85 21.26 33.10 -35.00
CA GLY A 85 22.54 32.99 -34.31
C GLY A 85 22.46 32.27 -32.97
N ASP A 86 23.37 32.57 -32.09
CA ASP A 86 23.53 31.92 -30.80
C ASP A 86 22.41 32.29 -29.83
N GLN A 87 21.79 31.31 -29.26
CA GLN A 87 20.65 31.44 -28.35
C GLN A 87 20.75 30.40 -27.22
N TYR A 88 20.03 30.66 -26.14
CA TYR A 88 19.84 29.67 -25.08
C TYR A 88 18.37 29.28 -25.01
N LYS A 89 18.11 27.96 -25.04
CA LYS A 89 16.81 27.39 -24.72
C LYS A 89 16.66 27.37 -23.20
N ILE A 90 15.63 28.02 -22.68
CA ILE A 90 15.34 28.10 -21.25
C ILE A 90 14.97 26.71 -20.76
N ILE A 91 15.67 26.20 -19.72
CA ILE A 91 15.35 25.01 -18.97
C ILE A 91 14.51 25.41 -17.77
N TYR A 92 14.94 26.42 -17.04
CA TYR A 92 14.14 27.11 -16.02
C TYR A 92 14.54 28.59 -15.92
N MET A 93 13.60 29.40 -15.48
CA MET A 93 13.79 30.83 -15.22
C MET A 93 12.80 31.26 -14.15
N ASN A 94 13.30 31.79 -13.03
CA ASN A 94 12.50 32.25 -11.90
C ASN A 94 12.90 33.66 -11.50
N GLU A 95 11.98 34.40 -10.93
CA GLU A 95 12.30 35.70 -10.31
C GLU A 95 13.21 35.45 -9.11
N PHE A 96 14.27 36.23 -8.99
CA PHE A 96 15.22 36.16 -7.89
C PHE A 96 15.00 37.30 -6.93
N GLN A 97 14.59 37.00 -5.72
CA GLN A 97 14.53 37.91 -4.59
C GLN A 97 15.43 37.37 -3.47
N GLU A 98 16.16 38.29 -2.84
CA GLU A 98 17.02 37.94 -1.71
C GLU A 98 16.16 37.89 -0.43
N ILE A 99 16.27 36.77 0.33
CA ILE A 99 15.58 36.63 1.61
C ILE A 99 16.20 37.57 2.61
N THR A 100 15.45 38.56 3.06
CA THR A 100 15.89 39.56 4.04
C THR A 100 15.23 39.34 5.41
N ASP A 101 14.08 38.72 5.47
CA ASP A 101 13.35 38.42 6.68
C ASP A 101 14.02 37.28 7.50
N PRO A 102 14.31 37.46 8.80
CA PRO A 102 14.99 36.45 9.61
C PRO A 102 14.20 35.14 9.79
N GLU A 103 12.87 35.17 9.81
CA GLU A 103 12.06 33.94 9.96
C GLU A 103 12.01 33.18 8.63
N GLU A 104 11.95 33.89 7.50
CA GLU A 104 12.09 33.23 6.18
C GLU A 104 13.47 32.61 5.99
N GLN A 105 14.56 33.33 6.40
CA GLN A 105 15.92 32.77 6.39
C GLN A 105 16.01 31.49 7.22
N LYS A 106 15.38 31.47 8.39
CA LYS A 106 15.33 30.32 9.28
C LYS A 106 14.55 29.15 8.69
N SER A 107 13.40 29.43 8.07
CA SER A 107 12.58 28.45 7.39
C SER A 107 13.33 27.85 6.20
N PHE A 108 14.01 28.66 5.41
CA PHE A 108 14.84 28.20 4.30
C PHE A 108 16.01 27.32 4.77
N LEU A 109 16.68 27.67 5.86
CA LEU A 109 17.73 26.82 6.44
C LEU A 109 17.20 25.49 6.95
N ARG A 110 15.99 25.42 7.50
CA ARG A 110 15.34 24.15 7.85
C ARG A 110 15.08 23.25 6.64
N PHE A 111 14.88 23.82 5.47
CA PHE A 111 14.73 23.05 4.23
C PHE A 111 16.04 22.39 3.78
N ILE A 112 17.17 23.12 3.86
CA ILE A 112 18.46 22.64 3.32
C ILE A 112 19.31 21.85 4.31
N LEU A 113 19.02 21.94 5.62
CA LEU A 113 19.74 21.28 6.71
C LEU A 113 18.94 20.13 7.30
N THR A 114 19.64 19.15 7.89
CA THR A 114 18.97 18.19 8.78
C THR A 114 18.62 18.86 10.11
N ASP A 115 17.60 18.37 10.84
CA ASP A 115 17.23 18.93 12.13
C ASP A 115 18.42 19.07 13.09
N HIS A 116 19.28 18.05 13.14
CA HIS A 116 20.47 18.08 13.98
C HIS A 116 21.49 19.16 13.54
N GLN A 117 21.70 19.33 12.24
CA GLN A 117 22.56 20.39 11.71
C GLN A 117 21.98 21.78 11.99
N PHE A 118 20.67 21.92 11.84
CA PHE A 118 19.97 23.16 12.11
C PHE A 118 20.14 23.60 13.57
N GLU A 119 19.84 22.71 14.53
CA GLU A 119 19.98 23.00 15.96
C GLU A 119 21.43 23.39 16.32
N MET A 120 22.42 22.58 15.87
CA MET A 120 23.83 22.84 16.14
C MET A 120 24.31 24.19 15.59
N LEU A 121 23.85 24.58 14.41
CA LEU A 121 24.26 25.84 13.80
C LEU A 121 23.60 27.04 14.50
N TYR A 122 22.35 26.93 14.94
CA TYR A 122 21.67 28.00 15.68
C TYR A 122 22.13 28.09 17.16
N GLU A 123 22.65 27.02 17.73
CA GLU A 123 23.35 27.07 19.03
C GLU A 123 24.72 27.78 18.91
N ALA A 124 25.44 27.55 17.81
CA ALA A 124 26.77 28.10 17.61
C ALA A 124 26.80 29.53 17.08
N PHE A 125 25.80 29.92 16.30
CA PHE A 125 25.80 31.19 15.58
C PHE A 125 24.47 31.95 15.73
N LYS A 126 24.56 33.25 15.91
CA LYS A 126 23.39 34.14 15.96
C LYS A 126 22.67 34.23 14.61
N ASN A 127 23.40 34.17 13.51
CA ASN A 127 22.88 34.18 12.14
C ASN A 127 23.62 33.18 11.24
N PRO A 128 23.27 31.88 11.29
CA PRO A 128 23.87 30.86 10.43
C PRO A 128 23.67 31.10 8.94
N TYR A 129 22.59 31.77 8.53
CA TYR A 129 22.25 32.07 7.15
C TYR A 129 23.37 32.86 6.47
N GLU A 130 23.84 33.95 7.07
CA GLU A 130 24.90 34.77 6.50
C GLU A 130 26.25 34.05 6.40
N ILE A 131 26.56 33.15 7.33
CA ILE A 131 27.79 32.35 7.33
C ILE A 131 27.77 31.38 6.13
N ILE A 132 26.64 30.69 5.92
CA ILE A 132 26.47 29.74 4.82
C ILE A 132 26.44 30.49 3.48
N LYS A 133 25.71 31.60 3.39
CA LYS A 133 25.60 32.46 2.19
C LYS A 133 26.96 32.99 1.74
N ASN A 134 27.83 33.35 2.69
CA ASN A 134 29.17 33.84 2.41
C ASN A 134 30.19 32.73 2.12
N GLY A 135 29.78 31.45 2.20
CA GLY A 135 30.64 30.31 1.94
C GLY A 135 31.75 30.13 2.97
N ASP A 136 31.55 30.60 4.22
CA ASP A 136 32.57 30.57 5.27
C ASP A 136 32.75 29.18 5.87
N ILE A 137 33.47 28.33 5.15
CA ILE A 137 33.79 26.97 5.55
C ILE A 137 34.54 26.96 6.90
N LYS A 138 35.41 27.93 7.16
CA LYS A 138 36.19 27.96 8.39
C LYS A 138 35.31 28.11 9.61
N SER A 139 34.37 29.04 9.58
CA SER A 139 33.38 29.24 10.65
C SER A 139 32.50 28.00 10.81
N LEU A 140 31.98 27.42 9.73
CA LEU A 140 31.19 26.19 9.81
C LEU A 140 31.91 25.01 10.45
N CYS A 141 33.21 24.87 10.18
CA CYS A 141 34.05 23.80 10.77
C CYS A 141 34.34 24.01 12.26
N THR A 142 34.04 25.14 12.88
CA THR A 142 34.17 25.33 14.35
C THR A 142 33.05 24.58 15.10
N VAL A 143 31.94 24.23 14.42
CA VAL A 143 30.80 23.51 15.00
C VAL A 143 31.15 22.02 15.10
N SER A 144 31.05 21.47 16.31
CA SER A 144 31.34 20.05 16.55
C SER A 144 30.51 19.16 15.59
N GLY A 145 31.19 18.23 14.91
CA GLY A 145 30.56 17.32 13.96
C GLY A 145 30.39 17.85 12.52
N ILE A 146 30.76 19.09 12.21
CA ILE A 146 30.80 19.63 10.85
C ILE A 146 32.23 19.58 10.32
N THR A 147 32.53 18.60 9.47
CA THR A 147 33.81 18.50 8.75
C THR A 147 33.78 19.39 7.51
N GLU A 148 34.98 19.69 6.96
CA GLU A 148 35.08 20.50 5.71
C GLU A 148 34.21 19.94 4.57
N GLY A 149 34.18 18.60 4.39
CA GLY A 149 33.32 17.96 3.38
C GLY A 149 31.83 18.12 3.66
N ARG A 150 31.41 18.19 4.93
CA ARG A 150 30.03 18.50 5.31
C ARG A 150 29.72 19.98 5.13
N ALA A 151 30.63 20.87 5.50
CA ALA A 151 30.48 22.31 5.27
C ALA A 151 30.30 22.63 3.78
N ARG A 152 31.11 22.04 2.90
CA ARG A 152 30.97 22.19 1.44
C ARG A 152 29.59 21.73 0.95
N LYS A 153 29.13 20.57 1.41
CA LYS A 153 27.77 20.06 1.05
C LYS A 153 26.63 20.98 1.51
N ILE A 154 26.77 21.60 2.67
CA ILE A 154 25.80 22.59 3.17
C ILE A 154 25.77 23.81 2.26
N ILE A 155 26.94 24.34 1.89
CA ILE A 155 27.06 25.50 0.99
C ILE A 155 26.52 25.15 -0.41
N ASP A 156 26.89 24.01 -0.96
CA ASP A 156 26.39 23.55 -2.27
C ASP A 156 24.86 23.41 -2.25
N SER A 157 24.29 22.85 -1.16
CA SER A 157 22.84 22.76 -0.99
C SER A 157 22.18 24.13 -0.93
N PHE A 158 22.77 25.09 -0.22
CA PHE A 158 22.30 26.46 -0.16
C PHE A 158 22.31 27.11 -1.54
N GLU A 159 23.43 27.07 -2.25
CA GLU A 159 23.59 27.68 -3.58
C GLU A 159 22.65 27.08 -4.64
N ASN A 160 22.37 25.78 -4.54
CA ASN A 160 21.46 25.09 -5.46
C ASN A 160 19.97 25.42 -5.23
N ASN A 161 19.61 25.82 -4.03
CA ASN A 161 18.20 26.01 -3.64
C ASN A 161 17.81 27.49 -3.39
N ILE A 162 18.77 28.39 -3.25
CA ILE A 162 18.50 29.80 -2.92
C ILE A 162 17.63 30.52 -3.95
N ASP A 163 17.71 30.11 -5.22
CA ASP A 163 16.97 30.73 -6.33
C ASP A 163 15.45 30.47 -6.24
N ASN A 164 15.03 29.45 -5.48
CA ASN A 164 13.63 29.09 -5.24
C ASN A 164 13.24 29.24 -3.77
N SER A 165 14.01 29.98 -2.99
CA SER A 165 13.90 30.02 -1.54
C SER A 165 12.53 30.51 -1.05
N GLU A 166 11.94 31.53 -1.69
CA GLU A 166 10.60 32.01 -1.34
C GLU A 166 9.54 30.91 -1.55
N ALA A 167 9.57 30.25 -2.70
CA ALA A 167 8.64 29.16 -2.98
C ALA A 167 8.82 27.98 -2.01
N TYR A 168 10.06 27.62 -1.69
CA TYR A 168 10.33 26.57 -0.70
C TYR A 168 9.86 26.96 0.70
N THR A 169 10.04 28.21 1.11
CA THR A 169 9.54 28.71 2.40
C THR A 169 8.02 28.59 2.47
N LYS A 170 7.28 29.05 1.46
CA LYS A 170 5.82 28.90 1.39
C LYS A 170 5.39 27.43 1.44
N LEU A 171 6.06 26.54 0.72
CA LEU A 171 5.73 25.11 0.73
C LEU A 171 5.93 24.45 2.10
N ILE A 172 6.92 24.88 2.87
CA ILE A 172 7.13 24.45 4.26
C ILE A 172 6.02 25.00 5.16
N GLU A 173 5.66 26.26 5.03
CA GLU A 173 4.54 26.87 5.77
C GLU A 173 3.22 26.16 5.49
N TYR A 174 3.03 25.62 4.27
CA TYR A 174 1.91 24.75 3.92
C TYR A 174 2.00 23.36 4.57
N GLY A 175 3.05 23.09 5.37
CA GLY A 175 3.21 21.84 6.13
C GLY A 175 3.72 20.68 5.29
N LEU A 176 4.32 20.95 4.11
CA LEU A 176 4.94 19.95 3.28
C LEU A 176 6.32 19.55 3.84
N THR A 177 6.61 18.24 3.83
CA THR A 177 7.94 17.75 4.18
C THR A 177 8.92 17.97 3.02
N THR A 178 10.20 18.11 3.34
CA THR A 178 11.28 18.28 2.34
C THR A 178 11.21 17.23 1.23
N SER A 179 11.01 15.96 1.59
CA SER A 179 10.89 14.86 0.62
C SER A 179 9.64 14.99 -0.28
N ALA A 180 8.52 15.48 0.25
CA ALA A 180 7.32 15.75 -0.55
C ALA A 180 7.56 16.92 -1.50
N ILE A 181 8.18 18.00 -1.01
CA ILE A 181 8.53 19.18 -1.83
C ILE A 181 9.43 18.78 -3.00
N GLU A 182 10.50 18.02 -2.77
CA GLU A 182 11.40 17.59 -3.84
C GLU A 182 10.69 16.79 -4.93
N LYS A 183 9.78 15.90 -4.57
CA LYS A 183 9.01 15.09 -5.51
C LYS A 183 8.02 15.93 -6.30
N LEU A 184 7.25 16.77 -5.60
CA LEU A 184 6.25 17.65 -6.22
C LEU A 184 6.88 18.70 -7.13
N VAL A 185 8.00 19.31 -6.72
CA VAL A 185 8.75 20.26 -7.57
C VAL A 185 9.25 19.62 -8.85
N ARG A 186 9.64 18.33 -8.81
CA ARG A 186 9.99 17.57 -10.03
C ARG A 186 8.77 17.34 -10.92
N GLN A 187 7.65 16.92 -10.33
CA GLN A 187 6.40 16.63 -11.04
C GLN A 187 5.81 17.88 -11.70
N TYR A 188 5.81 19.00 -11.00
CA TYR A 188 5.29 20.29 -11.51
C TYR A 188 6.33 21.15 -12.23
N HIS A 189 7.55 20.61 -12.42
CA HIS A 189 8.64 21.27 -13.15
C HIS A 189 9.06 22.65 -12.59
N GLY A 190 8.85 22.88 -11.28
CA GLY A 190 9.27 24.10 -10.59
C GLY A 190 8.51 24.38 -9.30
N ALA A 191 9.20 25.00 -8.32
CA ALA A 191 8.63 25.32 -7.02
C ALA A 191 7.54 26.41 -7.13
N ASP A 192 7.77 27.45 -7.93
CA ASP A 192 6.80 28.53 -8.17
C ASP A 192 5.53 28.02 -8.87
N THR A 193 5.68 27.07 -9.79
CA THR A 193 4.53 26.45 -10.46
C THR A 193 3.71 25.65 -9.44
N LEU A 194 4.37 24.92 -8.55
CA LEU A 194 3.71 24.19 -7.48
C LEU A 194 2.98 25.11 -6.51
N VAL A 195 3.63 26.20 -6.06
CA VAL A 195 3.01 27.19 -5.16
C VAL A 195 1.73 27.76 -5.79
N ARG A 196 1.80 28.20 -7.05
CA ARG A 196 0.61 28.71 -7.76
C ARG A 196 -0.52 27.68 -7.86
N LYS A 197 -0.18 26.43 -8.14
CA LYS A 197 -1.16 25.32 -8.19
C LYS A 197 -1.84 25.11 -6.86
N ILE A 198 -1.09 25.19 -5.76
CA ILE A 198 -1.65 25.08 -4.40
C ILE A 198 -2.50 26.32 -4.05
N GLU A 199 -2.08 27.52 -4.45
CA GLU A 199 -2.85 28.76 -4.25
C GLU A 199 -4.16 28.76 -5.06
N GLU A 200 -4.17 28.18 -6.28
CA GLU A 200 -5.37 27.99 -7.08
C GLU A 200 -6.30 26.93 -6.49
N ASN A 201 -5.74 25.78 -6.10
CA ASN A 201 -6.48 24.66 -5.56
C ASN A 201 -5.60 23.85 -4.58
N PRO A 202 -5.70 24.08 -3.25
CA PRO A 202 -4.91 23.38 -2.25
C PRO A 202 -5.11 21.85 -2.24
N TYR A 203 -6.23 21.35 -2.78
CA TYR A 203 -6.57 19.94 -2.79
C TYR A 203 -5.80 19.11 -3.82
N VAL A 204 -5.04 19.73 -4.72
CA VAL A 204 -4.08 18.98 -5.57
C VAL A 204 -3.05 18.21 -4.74
N LEU A 205 -2.82 18.62 -3.51
CA LEU A 205 -1.93 17.93 -2.57
C LEU A 205 -2.46 16.56 -2.11
N ILE A 206 -3.75 16.28 -2.23
CA ILE A 206 -4.33 14.98 -1.84
C ILE A 206 -3.86 13.89 -2.80
N ASP A 207 -3.85 14.20 -4.09
CA ASP A 207 -3.54 13.25 -5.15
C ASP A 207 -2.03 13.08 -5.35
N ASP A 208 -1.27 14.18 -5.24
CA ASP A 208 0.13 14.25 -5.65
C ASP A 208 1.12 14.21 -4.48
N ALA A 209 0.71 14.64 -3.27
CA ALA A 209 1.60 14.69 -2.12
C ALA A 209 1.50 13.46 -1.24
N TYR A 210 2.57 12.73 -1.17
CA TYR A 210 2.67 11.59 -0.27
C TYR A 210 2.53 12.00 1.21
N GLY A 211 1.43 11.54 1.84
CA GLY A 211 1.16 11.75 3.26
C GLY A 211 0.32 12.98 3.60
N ILE A 212 -0.24 13.68 2.60
CA ILE A 212 -1.26 14.71 2.83
C ILE A 212 -2.63 14.14 2.48
N GLY A 213 -3.35 13.71 3.52
CA GLY A 213 -4.75 13.31 3.37
C GLY A 213 -5.71 14.50 3.47
N TRP A 214 -6.98 14.24 3.18
CA TRP A 214 -8.09 15.21 3.20
C TRP A 214 -8.02 16.20 4.37
N LYS A 215 -7.90 15.74 5.62
CA LYS A 215 -7.93 16.61 6.81
C LYS A 215 -6.84 17.69 6.82
N LYS A 216 -5.63 17.34 6.38
CA LYS A 216 -4.51 18.29 6.33
C LYS A 216 -4.68 19.29 5.18
N ALA A 217 -5.10 18.79 4.00
CA ALA A 217 -5.35 19.65 2.85
C ALA A 217 -6.52 20.62 3.10
N ASP A 218 -7.59 20.16 3.76
CA ASP A 218 -8.74 20.99 4.10
C ASP A 218 -8.40 22.07 5.13
N ALA A 219 -7.64 21.72 6.17
CA ALA A 219 -7.15 22.68 7.15
C ALA A 219 -6.27 23.76 6.49
N LEU A 220 -5.37 23.36 5.59
CA LEU A 220 -4.55 24.29 4.83
C LEU A 220 -5.43 25.21 3.95
N ALA A 221 -6.35 24.66 3.18
CA ALA A 221 -7.24 25.40 2.30
C ALA A 221 -8.06 26.46 3.05
N LEU A 222 -8.60 26.13 4.22
CA LEU A 222 -9.35 27.04 5.07
C LEU A 222 -8.44 28.14 5.66
N ASN A 223 -7.22 27.79 6.09
CA ASN A 223 -6.22 28.76 6.56
C ASN A 223 -5.77 29.74 5.47
N MET A 224 -5.75 29.30 4.22
CA MET A 224 -5.52 30.15 3.04
C MET A 224 -6.72 31.04 2.69
N GLY A 225 -7.84 30.93 3.41
CA GLY A 225 -9.04 31.73 3.21
C GLY A 225 -10.00 31.19 2.17
N LEU A 226 -9.89 29.89 1.80
CA LEU A 226 -10.84 29.26 0.88
C LEU A 226 -12.22 29.22 1.53
N LYS A 227 -13.28 29.58 0.77
CA LYS A 227 -14.65 29.59 1.27
C LYS A 227 -15.12 28.18 1.63
N HIS A 228 -15.93 28.05 2.70
CA HIS A 228 -16.49 26.78 3.15
C HIS A 228 -17.29 26.05 2.07
N ASN A 229 -17.96 26.78 1.17
CA ASN A 229 -18.73 26.26 0.04
C ASN A 229 -17.96 26.33 -1.29
N SER A 230 -16.62 26.36 -1.27
CA SER A 230 -15.83 26.33 -2.49
C SER A 230 -16.10 25.04 -3.27
N GLN A 231 -16.24 25.16 -4.59
CA GLN A 231 -16.40 24.01 -5.48
C GLN A 231 -15.24 23.01 -5.32
N PHE A 232 -13.99 23.47 -5.25
CA PHE A 232 -12.82 22.62 -5.04
C PHE A 232 -12.89 21.81 -3.74
N ARG A 233 -13.39 22.43 -2.67
CA ARG A 233 -13.57 21.77 -1.38
C ARG A 233 -14.61 20.64 -1.47
N ILE A 234 -15.73 20.91 -2.12
CA ILE A 234 -16.83 19.94 -2.32
C ILE A 234 -16.34 18.78 -3.18
N GLU A 235 -15.67 19.07 -4.30
CA GLU A 235 -15.10 18.04 -5.19
C GLU A 235 -14.13 17.12 -4.45
N ALA A 236 -13.18 17.70 -3.74
CA ALA A 236 -12.18 16.95 -2.99
C ALA A 236 -12.80 16.10 -1.88
N TYR A 237 -13.82 16.62 -1.19
CA TYR A 237 -14.53 15.84 -0.17
C TYR A 237 -15.32 14.67 -0.78
N VAL A 238 -16.05 14.90 -1.86
CA VAL A 238 -16.80 13.83 -2.56
C VAL A 238 -15.84 12.71 -2.97
N MET A 239 -14.72 13.04 -3.59
CA MET A 239 -13.72 12.05 -4.00
C MET A 239 -13.12 11.32 -2.80
N HIS A 240 -12.80 12.03 -1.72
CA HIS A 240 -12.33 11.42 -0.47
C HIS A 240 -13.36 10.48 0.15
N PHE A 241 -14.62 10.89 0.22
CA PHE A 241 -15.70 10.07 0.77
C PHE A 241 -15.89 8.78 -0.03
N LEU A 242 -15.98 8.89 -1.36
CA LEU A 242 -16.12 7.73 -2.24
C LEU A 242 -14.89 6.80 -2.16
N ALA A 243 -13.68 7.36 -2.07
CA ALA A 243 -12.47 6.56 -1.90
C ALA A 243 -12.48 5.80 -0.56
N ALA A 244 -12.88 6.44 0.53
CA ALA A 244 -12.99 5.78 1.83
C ALA A 244 -14.03 4.64 1.80
N ARG A 245 -15.16 4.82 1.11
CA ARG A 245 -16.16 3.77 0.94
C ARG A 245 -15.68 2.63 0.03
N ALA A 246 -14.92 2.95 -1.01
CA ALA A 246 -14.31 1.94 -1.87
C ALA A 246 -13.31 1.08 -1.08
N GLU A 247 -12.49 1.68 -0.22
CA GLU A 247 -11.57 0.95 0.66
C GLU A 247 -12.30 0.03 1.67
N GLU A 248 -13.56 0.35 2.02
CA GLU A 248 -14.43 -0.54 2.80
C GLU A 248 -15.05 -1.66 1.95
N GLY A 249 -14.79 -1.70 0.64
CA GLY A 249 -15.27 -2.70 -0.31
C GLY A 249 -16.58 -2.33 -1.02
N ASN A 250 -17.01 -1.07 -0.97
CA ASN A 250 -18.22 -0.60 -1.67
C ASN A 250 -17.82 0.18 -2.91
N SER A 251 -18.09 -0.38 -4.08
CA SER A 251 -17.86 0.32 -5.35
C SER A 251 -19.01 1.28 -5.70
N ILE A 252 -20.21 0.97 -5.25
CA ILE A 252 -21.44 1.73 -5.52
C ILE A 252 -21.96 2.37 -4.23
N ILE A 253 -22.14 3.69 -4.24
CA ILE A 253 -22.60 4.46 -3.09
C ILE A 253 -23.89 5.20 -3.46
N PRO A 254 -24.95 5.13 -2.64
CA PRO A 254 -26.15 5.94 -2.86
C PRO A 254 -25.81 7.44 -2.92
N ALA A 255 -26.32 8.14 -3.92
CA ALA A 255 -26.03 9.57 -4.13
C ALA A 255 -26.44 10.42 -2.92
N ASN A 256 -27.62 10.12 -2.32
CA ASN A 256 -28.11 10.79 -1.12
C ASN A 256 -27.15 10.63 0.08
N GLN A 257 -26.53 9.47 0.24
CA GLN A 257 -25.55 9.23 1.30
C GLN A 257 -24.30 10.12 1.11
N THR A 258 -23.81 10.23 -0.13
CA THR A 258 -22.66 11.06 -0.48
C THR A 258 -22.97 12.54 -0.26
N ILE A 259 -24.12 13.01 -0.75
CA ILE A 259 -24.55 14.40 -0.66
C ILE A 259 -24.79 14.78 0.82
N ASN A 260 -25.51 13.96 1.59
CA ASN A 260 -25.76 14.23 3.00
C ASN A 260 -24.49 14.24 3.83
N SER A 261 -23.52 13.35 3.53
CA SER A 261 -22.22 13.37 4.17
C SER A 261 -21.45 14.65 3.84
N CYS A 262 -21.49 15.08 2.58
CA CYS A 262 -20.86 16.32 2.13
C CYS A 262 -21.45 17.54 2.86
N ILE A 263 -22.77 17.66 2.92
CA ILE A 263 -23.46 18.77 3.62
C ILE A 263 -23.07 18.81 5.08
N LYS A 264 -23.10 17.66 5.76
CA LYS A 264 -22.82 17.56 7.19
C LYS A 264 -21.36 17.87 7.52
N GLU A 265 -20.41 17.25 6.83
CA GLU A 265 -18.98 17.35 7.18
C GLU A 265 -18.35 18.67 6.74
N LEU A 266 -18.89 19.32 5.70
CA LEU A 266 -18.41 20.61 5.21
C LEU A 266 -19.19 21.80 5.80
N ASP A 267 -20.20 21.54 6.64
CA ASP A 267 -21.06 22.56 7.26
C ASP A 267 -21.77 23.44 6.20
N LEU A 268 -22.37 22.78 5.19
CA LEU A 268 -23.10 23.42 4.11
C LEU A 268 -24.56 23.58 4.45
N ASN A 269 -25.24 24.50 3.78
CA ASN A 269 -26.65 24.79 3.99
C ASN A 269 -27.48 24.60 2.71
N GLU A 270 -28.79 24.81 2.79
CA GLU A 270 -29.69 24.63 1.64
C GLU A 270 -29.37 25.56 0.46
N GLY A 271 -28.77 26.73 0.71
CA GLY A 271 -28.32 27.68 -0.34
C GLY A 271 -27.15 27.17 -1.18
N ASP A 272 -26.41 26.14 -0.69
CA ASP A 272 -25.22 25.62 -1.35
C ASP A 272 -25.53 24.50 -2.36
N GLN A 273 -26.81 24.09 -2.52
CA GLN A 273 -27.19 22.98 -3.42
C GLN A 273 -26.71 23.17 -4.86
N GLU A 274 -26.73 24.38 -5.38
CA GLU A 274 -26.28 24.67 -6.76
C GLU A 274 -24.75 24.53 -6.90
N VAL A 275 -24.01 24.82 -5.85
CA VAL A 275 -22.54 24.61 -5.85
C VAL A 275 -22.23 23.12 -5.80
N ILE A 276 -22.97 22.35 -4.98
CA ILE A 276 -22.84 20.90 -4.92
C ILE A 276 -23.14 20.28 -6.29
N LYS A 277 -24.23 20.68 -6.93
CA LYS A 277 -24.55 20.19 -8.29
C LYS A 277 -23.43 20.51 -9.29
N ARG A 278 -22.93 21.74 -9.31
CA ARG A 278 -21.83 22.12 -10.20
C ARG A 278 -20.58 21.30 -9.95
N ALA A 279 -20.22 21.05 -8.68
CA ALA A 279 -19.10 20.22 -8.32
C ALA A 279 -19.26 18.77 -8.84
N LEU A 280 -20.44 18.17 -8.65
CA LEU A 280 -20.72 16.83 -9.15
C LEU A 280 -20.69 16.75 -10.68
N PHE A 281 -21.28 17.72 -11.39
CA PHE A 281 -21.18 17.80 -12.84
C PHE A 281 -19.74 17.97 -13.32
N HIS A 282 -18.96 18.83 -12.65
CA HIS A 282 -17.57 19.01 -13.01
C HIS A 282 -16.72 17.76 -12.80
N LEU A 283 -16.96 17.02 -11.72
CA LEU A 283 -16.31 15.73 -11.47
C LEU A 283 -16.68 14.66 -12.51
N HIS A 284 -17.91 14.67 -13.00
CA HIS A 284 -18.39 13.70 -13.99
C HIS A 284 -18.01 14.11 -15.42
N ASP A 285 -18.44 15.31 -15.87
CA ASP A 285 -18.38 15.72 -17.27
C ASP A 285 -17.02 16.28 -17.70
N VAL A 286 -16.25 16.85 -16.75
CA VAL A 286 -14.97 17.55 -17.07
C VAL A 286 -13.77 16.75 -16.56
N ARG A 287 -13.79 16.30 -15.30
CA ARG A 287 -12.70 15.53 -14.72
C ARG A 287 -12.80 14.03 -14.98
N GLU A 288 -13.98 13.54 -15.36
CA GLU A 288 -14.27 12.13 -15.61
C GLU A 288 -13.85 11.19 -14.45
N THR A 289 -13.86 11.71 -13.22
CA THR A 289 -13.43 10.98 -12.02
C THR A 289 -14.58 10.41 -11.21
N LEU A 290 -15.79 10.94 -11.42
CA LEU A 290 -17.04 10.49 -10.82
C LEU A 290 -17.91 9.79 -11.87
N TRP A 291 -18.25 8.54 -11.61
CA TRP A 291 -19.30 7.82 -12.32
C TRP A 291 -20.64 8.01 -11.59
N TRP A 292 -21.74 8.14 -12.33
CA TRP A 292 -23.10 8.07 -11.79
C TRP A 292 -24.03 7.20 -12.64
N SER A 293 -25.08 6.63 -12.03
CA SER A 293 -26.11 5.89 -12.73
C SER A 293 -26.98 6.82 -13.59
N ASP A 294 -27.67 6.27 -14.61
CA ASP A 294 -28.53 7.05 -15.52
C ASP A 294 -29.62 7.87 -14.78
N ASP A 295 -30.13 7.33 -13.68
CA ASP A 295 -31.09 8.00 -12.79
C ASP A 295 -30.42 8.91 -11.74
N ARG A 296 -29.08 8.96 -11.71
CA ARG A 296 -28.24 9.72 -10.76
C ARG A 296 -28.51 9.41 -9.29
N GLN A 297 -28.97 8.21 -8.99
CA GLN A 297 -29.19 7.75 -7.61
C GLN A 297 -27.97 7.08 -7.00
N GLU A 298 -26.97 6.76 -7.81
CA GLU A 298 -25.78 6.04 -7.41
C GLU A 298 -24.53 6.71 -7.94
N PHE A 299 -23.50 6.77 -7.09
CA PHE A 299 -22.19 7.30 -7.41
C PHE A 299 -21.11 6.25 -7.21
N ALA A 300 -20.05 6.37 -7.99
CA ALA A 300 -18.83 5.58 -7.87
C ALA A 300 -17.60 6.40 -8.31
N LEU A 301 -16.42 5.94 -7.89
CA LEU A 301 -15.19 6.40 -8.54
C LEU A 301 -15.10 5.77 -9.93
N THR A 302 -14.90 6.58 -10.98
CA THR A 302 -14.78 6.09 -12.36
C THR A 302 -13.67 5.04 -12.50
N ARG A 303 -12.54 5.21 -11.79
CA ARG A 303 -11.45 4.23 -11.77
C ARG A 303 -11.85 2.87 -11.22
N VAL A 304 -12.78 2.84 -10.24
CA VAL A 304 -13.27 1.59 -9.65
C VAL A 304 -14.26 0.92 -10.59
N TRP A 305 -15.15 1.70 -11.20
CA TRP A 305 -16.08 1.24 -12.22
C TRP A 305 -15.33 0.59 -13.39
N ASN A 306 -14.33 1.29 -13.94
CA ASN A 306 -13.49 0.79 -15.04
C ASN A 306 -12.74 -0.48 -14.65
N LEU A 307 -12.17 -0.54 -13.42
CA LEU A 307 -11.43 -1.71 -12.98
C LEU A 307 -12.31 -2.96 -12.91
N GLU A 308 -13.54 -2.86 -12.40
CA GLU A 308 -14.45 -3.99 -12.34
C GLU A 308 -14.96 -4.40 -13.73
N ASP A 309 -15.17 -3.45 -14.64
CA ASP A 309 -15.55 -3.70 -16.04
C ASP A 309 -14.40 -4.43 -16.80
N GLU A 310 -13.18 -3.95 -16.68
CA GLU A 310 -12.00 -4.58 -17.28
C GLU A 310 -11.75 -6.00 -16.72
N ILE A 311 -11.94 -6.21 -15.41
CA ILE A 311 -11.87 -7.55 -14.81
C ILE A 311 -12.91 -8.48 -15.46
N ALA A 312 -14.15 -8.02 -15.64
CA ALA A 312 -15.19 -8.83 -16.26
C ALA A 312 -14.85 -9.20 -17.70
N LYS A 313 -14.33 -8.24 -18.48
CA LYS A 313 -13.88 -8.48 -19.87
C LYS A 313 -12.71 -9.47 -19.96
N GLU A 314 -11.72 -9.34 -19.07
CA GLU A 314 -10.57 -10.26 -19.05
C GLU A 314 -10.98 -11.68 -18.64
N ILE A 315 -11.86 -11.85 -17.65
CA ILE A 315 -12.42 -13.15 -17.28
C ILE A 315 -13.20 -13.76 -18.45
N LYS A 316 -13.98 -12.96 -19.17
CA LYS A 316 -14.69 -13.39 -20.38
C LYS A 316 -13.73 -13.83 -21.47
N ARG A 317 -12.70 -13.03 -21.76
CA ARG A 317 -11.65 -13.34 -22.76
C ARG A 317 -11.01 -14.70 -22.48
N LEU A 318 -10.64 -14.97 -21.23
CA LEU A 318 -10.04 -16.25 -20.83
C LEU A 318 -11.04 -17.42 -20.93
N ALA A 319 -12.29 -17.19 -20.53
CA ALA A 319 -13.30 -18.24 -20.49
C ALA A 319 -13.81 -18.65 -21.89
N ASP A 320 -13.89 -17.72 -22.84
CA ASP A 320 -14.41 -17.95 -24.20
C ASP A 320 -13.47 -18.68 -25.12
N ALA A 321 -12.19 -18.76 -24.76
CA ALA A 321 -11.21 -19.48 -25.56
C ALA A 321 -11.57 -20.98 -25.65
N PRO A 322 -11.32 -21.65 -26.80
CA PRO A 322 -11.51 -23.09 -26.90
C PRO A 322 -10.71 -23.84 -25.84
N VAL A 323 -11.38 -24.75 -25.13
CA VAL A 323 -10.72 -25.59 -24.14
C VAL A 323 -9.94 -26.70 -24.87
N GLU A 324 -8.63 -26.73 -24.63
CA GLU A 324 -7.78 -27.78 -25.20
C GLU A 324 -8.19 -29.15 -24.63
N PRO A 325 -8.52 -30.15 -25.49
CA PRO A 325 -8.94 -31.46 -25.02
C PRO A 325 -7.77 -32.22 -24.38
N ILE A 326 -8.05 -33.02 -23.38
CA ILE A 326 -7.03 -33.81 -22.65
C ILE A 326 -6.44 -34.94 -23.51
N GLY A 327 -7.06 -35.26 -24.65
CA GLY A 327 -6.59 -36.28 -25.58
C GLY A 327 -6.72 -37.73 -25.10
N ARG A 328 -7.38 -37.97 -23.94
CA ARG A 328 -7.61 -39.28 -23.31
C ARG A 328 -8.89 -39.30 -22.50
N ASN A 329 -9.33 -40.49 -22.12
CA ASN A 329 -10.51 -40.63 -21.26
C ASN A 329 -10.25 -40.00 -19.89
N MET A 330 -11.15 -39.11 -19.43
CA MET A 330 -11.01 -38.34 -18.19
C MET A 330 -10.99 -39.24 -16.96
N ASP A 331 -11.87 -40.26 -16.91
CA ASP A 331 -11.92 -41.16 -15.75
C ASP A 331 -10.66 -42.00 -15.67
N ALA A 332 -10.15 -42.50 -16.80
CA ALA A 332 -8.86 -43.19 -16.82
C ALA A 332 -7.71 -42.29 -16.36
N ALA A 333 -7.70 -41.03 -16.80
CA ALA A 333 -6.68 -40.05 -16.34
C ALA A 333 -6.75 -39.77 -14.84
N ILE A 334 -7.95 -39.75 -14.26
CA ILE A 334 -8.13 -39.58 -12.82
C ILE A 334 -7.67 -40.83 -12.06
N ASN A 335 -7.99 -42.07 -12.55
CA ASN A 335 -7.51 -43.30 -11.95
C ASN A 335 -5.96 -43.38 -11.96
N GLU A 336 -5.31 -42.99 -13.07
CA GLU A 336 -3.85 -42.89 -13.13
C GLU A 336 -3.31 -41.88 -12.11
N ALA A 337 -4.02 -40.75 -11.87
CA ALA A 337 -3.64 -39.77 -10.87
C ALA A 337 -3.79 -40.31 -9.43
N GLU A 338 -4.83 -41.09 -9.16
CA GLU A 338 -5.03 -41.80 -7.89
C GLU A 338 -3.87 -42.77 -7.60
N ASP A 339 -3.55 -43.61 -8.57
CA ASP A 339 -2.43 -44.56 -8.47
C ASP A 339 -1.09 -43.84 -8.21
N ALA A 340 -0.83 -42.75 -8.98
CA ALA A 340 0.42 -41.98 -8.88
C ALA A 340 0.57 -41.22 -7.56
N LEU A 341 -0.52 -40.85 -6.91
CA LEU A 341 -0.54 -40.12 -5.63
C LEU A 341 -0.77 -41.02 -4.42
N GLY A 342 -1.15 -42.32 -4.65
CA GLY A 342 -1.45 -43.29 -3.60
C GLY A 342 -2.69 -42.91 -2.79
N ILE A 343 -3.70 -42.31 -3.42
CA ILE A 343 -4.94 -41.82 -2.81
C ILE A 343 -6.16 -42.25 -3.61
N GLU A 344 -7.33 -42.26 -2.98
CA GLU A 344 -8.62 -42.45 -3.64
C GLU A 344 -9.45 -41.18 -3.49
N TYR A 345 -9.90 -40.61 -4.61
CA TYR A 345 -10.74 -39.39 -4.61
C TYR A 345 -12.19 -39.76 -4.26
N THR A 346 -12.83 -38.92 -3.47
CA THR A 346 -14.28 -38.96 -3.34
C THR A 346 -14.95 -38.61 -4.66
N GLU A 347 -16.20 -39.02 -4.84
CA GLU A 347 -16.99 -38.66 -6.04
C GLU A 347 -17.01 -37.13 -6.27
N GLU A 348 -17.23 -36.33 -5.21
CA GLU A 348 -17.22 -34.86 -5.24
C GLU A 348 -15.84 -34.31 -5.72
N GLN A 349 -14.73 -34.92 -5.29
CA GLN A 349 -13.38 -34.54 -5.74
C GLN A 349 -13.12 -34.95 -7.18
N ARG A 350 -13.58 -36.13 -7.62
CA ARG A 350 -13.49 -36.56 -9.03
C ARG A 350 -14.26 -35.60 -9.94
N ASP A 351 -15.48 -35.20 -9.55
CA ASP A 351 -16.30 -34.23 -10.28
C ASP A 351 -15.64 -32.85 -10.33
N ALA A 352 -15.00 -32.43 -9.22
CA ALA A 352 -14.22 -31.20 -9.19
C ALA A 352 -13.03 -31.22 -10.17
N ILE A 353 -12.26 -32.33 -10.18
CA ILE A 353 -11.15 -32.51 -11.15
C ILE A 353 -11.69 -32.44 -12.58
N LYS A 354 -12.78 -33.17 -12.90
CA LYS A 354 -13.41 -33.14 -14.21
C LYS A 354 -13.78 -31.70 -14.62
N LYS A 355 -14.45 -30.98 -13.74
CA LYS A 355 -14.89 -29.60 -14.00
C LYS A 355 -13.72 -28.65 -14.25
N VAL A 356 -12.69 -28.69 -13.38
CA VAL A 356 -11.50 -27.85 -13.54
C VAL A 356 -10.76 -28.16 -14.83
N CYS A 357 -10.58 -29.43 -15.17
CA CYS A 357 -9.90 -29.86 -16.38
C CYS A 357 -10.69 -29.56 -17.66
N SER A 358 -12.00 -29.36 -17.58
CA SER A 358 -12.88 -29.06 -18.71
C SER A 358 -13.17 -27.58 -18.91
N SER A 359 -12.47 -26.70 -18.21
CA SER A 359 -12.68 -25.24 -18.25
C SER A 359 -11.34 -24.50 -18.36
N ASN A 360 -11.32 -23.38 -19.10
CA ASN A 360 -10.15 -22.49 -19.08
C ASN A 360 -10.13 -21.60 -17.82
N VAL A 361 -11.29 -21.18 -17.33
CA VAL A 361 -11.42 -20.45 -16.05
C VAL A 361 -12.31 -21.27 -15.13
N CYS A 362 -11.84 -21.58 -13.93
CA CYS A 362 -12.61 -22.33 -12.94
C CYS A 362 -12.27 -21.91 -11.52
N ILE A 363 -13.29 -21.84 -10.67
CA ILE A 363 -13.16 -21.61 -9.23
C ILE A 363 -13.28 -22.93 -8.50
N LEU A 364 -12.25 -23.29 -7.71
CA LEU A 364 -12.27 -24.39 -6.76
C LEU A 364 -12.48 -23.84 -5.36
N THR A 365 -13.64 -24.07 -4.77
CA THR A 365 -13.97 -23.56 -3.43
C THR A 365 -14.43 -24.68 -2.50
N GLY A 366 -14.31 -24.47 -1.19
CA GLY A 366 -14.75 -25.42 -0.19
C GLY A 366 -14.21 -25.11 1.19
N TYR A 367 -14.70 -25.81 2.19
CA TYR A 367 -14.31 -25.64 3.59
C TYR A 367 -12.85 -26.02 3.84
N GLY A 368 -12.32 -25.63 4.99
CA GLY A 368 -11.09 -26.22 5.52
C GLY A 368 -11.22 -27.75 5.65
N GLY A 369 -10.19 -28.51 5.24
CA GLY A 369 -10.21 -29.99 5.35
C GLY A 369 -11.04 -30.74 4.32
N THR A 370 -11.56 -30.09 3.27
CA THR A 370 -12.29 -30.76 2.16
C THR A 370 -11.38 -31.31 1.06
N GLY A 371 -10.06 -31.06 1.14
CA GLY A 371 -9.09 -31.58 0.17
C GLY A 371 -8.95 -30.77 -1.10
N LYS A 372 -9.13 -29.44 -1.06
CA LYS A 372 -8.86 -28.55 -2.21
C LYS A 372 -7.47 -28.78 -2.82
N SER A 373 -6.45 -28.83 -1.97
CA SER A 373 -5.07 -29.05 -2.40
C SER A 373 -4.86 -30.44 -3.02
N THR A 374 -5.55 -31.46 -2.53
CA THR A 374 -5.54 -32.81 -3.08
C THR A 374 -6.16 -32.83 -4.48
N VAL A 375 -7.26 -32.09 -4.69
CA VAL A 375 -7.87 -31.92 -6.02
C VAL A 375 -6.89 -31.23 -6.99
N VAL A 376 -6.17 -30.19 -6.53
CA VAL A 376 -5.16 -29.51 -7.35
C VAL A 376 -4.05 -30.45 -7.80
N ALA A 377 -3.52 -31.26 -6.87
CA ALA A 377 -2.51 -32.29 -7.21
C ALA A 377 -3.03 -33.27 -8.28
N GLY A 378 -4.31 -33.67 -8.18
CA GLY A 378 -4.98 -34.50 -9.18
C GLY A 378 -5.11 -33.80 -10.54
N VAL A 379 -5.55 -32.56 -10.55
CA VAL A 379 -5.66 -31.75 -11.78
C VAL A 379 -4.31 -31.68 -12.51
N LEU A 380 -3.20 -31.41 -11.78
CA LEU A 380 -1.87 -31.34 -12.38
C LEU A 380 -1.39 -32.71 -12.93
N LYS A 381 -1.77 -33.83 -12.28
CA LYS A 381 -1.50 -35.16 -12.82
C LYS A 381 -2.32 -35.50 -14.06
N VAL A 382 -3.60 -35.10 -14.07
CA VAL A 382 -4.49 -35.27 -15.24
C VAL A 382 -4.00 -34.42 -16.42
N LEU A 383 -3.53 -33.19 -16.17
CA LEU A 383 -3.00 -32.26 -17.18
C LEU A 383 -1.48 -32.40 -17.38
N ARG A 384 -0.93 -33.61 -17.15
CA ARG A 384 0.51 -33.89 -17.31
C ARG A 384 1.04 -33.40 -18.65
N GLY A 385 2.27 -32.89 -18.66
CA GLY A 385 2.94 -32.36 -19.86
C GLY A 385 2.65 -30.88 -20.14
N LYS A 386 1.76 -30.24 -19.35
CA LYS A 386 1.55 -28.79 -19.38
C LYS A 386 2.43 -28.12 -18.34
N SER A 387 2.97 -26.97 -18.71
CA SER A 387 3.67 -26.09 -17.78
C SER A 387 2.67 -25.38 -16.87
N PHE A 388 3.06 -25.13 -15.59
CA PHE A 388 2.19 -24.38 -14.70
C PHE A 388 2.96 -23.48 -13.72
N ALA A 389 2.36 -22.35 -13.40
CA ALA A 389 2.76 -21.50 -12.29
C ALA A 389 1.71 -21.55 -11.19
N GLN A 390 2.19 -21.64 -9.96
CA GLN A 390 1.33 -21.56 -8.77
C GLN A 390 1.70 -20.33 -7.97
N THR A 391 0.68 -19.55 -7.63
CA THR A 391 0.86 -18.26 -6.98
C THR A 391 -0.17 -18.02 -5.88
N ALA A 392 0.20 -17.15 -4.94
CA ALA A 392 -0.67 -16.67 -3.87
C ALA A 392 -0.30 -15.24 -3.46
N LEU A 393 -1.15 -14.59 -2.68
CA LEU A 393 -0.86 -13.25 -2.17
C LEU A 393 0.34 -13.24 -1.21
N SER A 394 0.42 -14.25 -0.32
CA SER A 394 1.47 -14.34 0.70
C SER A 394 2.49 -15.41 0.37
N GLY A 395 3.75 -15.17 0.78
CA GLY A 395 4.81 -16.14 0.58
C GLY A 395 4.59 -17.47 1.33
N ARG A 396 3.89 -17.45 2.48
CA ARG A 396 3.55 -18.68 3.21
C ARG A 396 2.52 -19.53 2.48
N ALA A 397 1.51 -18.90 1.87
CA ALA A 397 0.55 -19.62 1.04
C ALA A 397 1.24 -20.22 -0.19
N ALA A 398 2.15 -19.47 -0.83
CA ALA A 398 2.96 -19.97 -1.94
C ALA A 398 3.85 -21.16 -1.54
N ALA A 399 4.53 -21.08 -0.40
CA ALA A 399 5.34 -22.19 0.14
C ALA A 399 4.50 -23.43 0.44
N ARG A 400 3.28 -23.26 0.97
CA ARG A 400 2.35 -24.36 1.20
C ARG A 400 1.95 -25.09 -0.10
N MET A 401 1.71 -24.31 -1.16
CA MET A 401 1.45 -24.90 -2.48
C MET A 401 2.65 -25.73 -2.96
N GLN A 402 3.87 -25.23 -2.75
CA GLN A 402 5.10 -25.97 -3.09
C GLN A 402 5.21 -27.30 -2.32
N GLU A 403 4.90 -27.33 -1.03
CA GLU A 403 4.89 -28.57 -0.23
C GLU A 403 3.93 -29.61 -0.81
N ILE A 404 2.78 -29.18 -1.35
CA ILE A 404 1.73 -30.05 -1.88
C ILE A 404 2.05 -30.56 -3.27
N THR A 405 2.55 -29.68 -4.14
CA THR A 405 2.75 -30.00 -5.57
C THR A 405 4.18 -30.41 -5.90
N GLY A 406 5.13 -30.15 -5.01
CA GLY A 406 6.56 -30.34 -5.24
C GLY A 406 7.20 -29.36 -6.23
N GLN A 407 6.46 -28.30 -6.63
CA GLN A 407 6.92 -27.29 -7.58
C GLN A 407 7.05 -25.93 -6.88
N ASP A 408 7.91 -25.05 -7.42
CA ASP A 408 8.15 -23.73 -6.84
C ASP A 408 6.88 -22.86 -6.79
N GLY A 409 6.53 -22.40 -5.60
CA GLY A 409 5.41 -21.49 -5.36
C GLY A 409 5.91 -20.06 -5.22
N LYS A 410 5.30 -19.12 -5.97
CA LYS A 410 5.70 -17.70 -5.97
C LYS A 410 4.56 -16.82 -5.47
N THR A 411 4.89 -15.69 -4.84
CA THR A 411 3.87 -14.64 -4.64
C THR A 411 3.49 -14.03 -5.99
N ILE A 412 2.28 -13.44 -6.09
CA ILE A 412 1.83 -12.77 -7.33
C ILE A 412 2.87 -11.74 -7.78
N HIS A 413 3.37 -10.90 -6.86
CA HIS A 413 4.41 -9.90 -7.19
C HIS A 413 5.69 -10.53 -7.75
N ARG A 414 6.11 -11.68 -7.21
CA ARG A 414 7.29 -12.38 -7.71
C ARG A 414 7.05 -13.09 -9.02
N LEU A 415 5.84 -13.58 -9.25
CA LEU A 415 5.46 -14.22 -10.52
C LEU A 415 5.43 -13.19 -11.65
N LEU A 416 4.81 -12.03 -11.40
CA LEU A 416 4.71 -10.95 -12.39
C LEU A 416 6.01 -10.16 -12.56
N GLY A 417 6.97 -10.25 -11.63
CA GLY A 417 8.22 -9.52 -11.66
C GLY A 417 8.00 -8.01 -11.56
N TYR A 418 8.11 -7.44 -10.35
CA TYR A 418 7.92 -5.99 -10.17
C TYR A 418 9.17 -5.23 -10.61
N ASP A 419 9.04 -4.36 -11.61
CA ASP A 419 10.09 -3.47 -12.09
C ASP A 419 10.10 -2.18 -11.24
N ILE A 420 11.12 -2.04 -10.41
CA ILE A 420 11.26 -0.89 -9.51
C ILE A 420 11.59 0.40 -10.28
N GLU A 421 12.28 0.29 -11.41
CA GLU A 421 12.74 1.45 -12.18
C GLU A 421 11.60 2.10 -12.97
N ASN A 422 10.73 1.28 -13.57
CA ASN A 422 9.62 1.74 -14.39
C ASN A 422 8.27 1.76 -13.65
N GLY A 423 8.20 1.22 -12.44
CA GLY A 423 7.01 1.28 -11.58
C GLY A 423 5.84 0.42 -12.07
N GLY A 424 6.11 -0.80 -12.56
CA GLY A 424 5.08 -1.71 -13.06
C GLY A 424 5.51 -3.17 -12.96
N PHE A 425 4.72 -4.07 -13.55
CA PHE A 425 5.07 -5.48 -13.66
C PHE A 425 5.70 -5.81 -15.01
N ILE A 426 6.73 -6.67 -15.01
CA ILE A 426 7.39 -7.18 -16.21
C ILE A 426 6.41 -7.99 -17.03
N HIS A 427 5.68 -8.93 -16.37
CA HIS A 427 4.62 -9.67 -17.04
C HIS A 427 3.30 -8.89 -16.97
N ASN A 428 2.74 -8.63 -18.14
CA ASN A 428 1.52 -7.86 -18.35
C ASN A 428 0.89 -8.31 -19.70
N LYS A 429 -0.05 -7.54 -20.21
CA LYS A 429 -0.74 -7.85 -21.48
C LYS A 429 0.20 -7.93 -22.70
N ASP A 430 1.25 -7.10 -22.71
CA ASP A 430 2.22 -7.04 -23.82
C ASP A 430 3.36 -8.07 -23.68
N ASN A 431 3.58 -8.56 -22.47
CA ASN A 431 4.56 -9.59 -22.14
C ASN A 431 3.94 -10.64 -21.20
N PRO A 432 3.08 -11.54 -21.71
CA PRO A 432 2.32 -12.46 -20.88
C PRO A 432 3.20 -13.54 -20.23
N LEU A 433 2.60 -14.27 -19.28
CA LEU A 433 3.20 -15.44 -18.64
C LEU A 433 3.30 -16.60 -19.66
N GLU A 434 4.41 -17.33 -19.59
CA GLU A 434 4.68 -18.43 -20.54
C GLU A 434 3.91 -19.71 -20.20
N GLU A 435 3.56 -19.92 -18.94
CA GLU A 435 2.97 -21.16 -18.45
C GLU A 435 1.57 -21.41 -19.02
N ASP A 436 1.23 -22.69 -19.21
CA ASP A 436 -0.07 -23.14 -19.75
C ASP A 436 -1.20 -23.05 -18.72
N ILE A 437 -0.85 -23.15 -17.42
CA ILE A 437 -1.81 -23.19 -16.32
C ILE A 437 -1.34 -22.25 -15.23
N ILE A 438 -2.16 -21.28 -14.87
CA ILE A 438 -1.92 -20.39 -13.74
C ILE A 438 -2.87 -20.79 -12.61
N ILE A 439 -2.31 -21.07 -11.44
CA ILE A 439 -3.08 -21.44 -10.23
C ILE A 439 -2.92 -20.34 -9.21
N LEU A 440 -4.03 -19.72 -8.81
CA LEU A 440 -4.08 -18.70 -7.77
C LEU A 440 -4.73 -19.27 -6.51
N ASP A 441 -3.94 -19.47 -5.46
CA ASP A 441 -4.46 -19.87 -4.15
C ASP A 441 -4.82 -18.67 -3.27
N GLU A 442 -5.70 -18.91 -2.30
CA GLU A 442 -6.25 -17.89 -1.40
C GLU A 442 -6.81 -16.68 -2.16
N THR A 443 -7.52 -16.92 -3.28
CA THR A 443 -8.08 -15.87 -4.15
C THR A 443 -8.98 -14.89 -3.41
N SER A 444 -9.66 -15.32 -2.34
CA SER A 444 -10.52 -14.47 -1.51
C SER A 444 -9.79 -13.27 -0.87
N MET A 445 -8.46 -13.32 -0.82
CA MET A 445 -7.61 -12.30 -0.21
C MET A 445 -7.03 -11.30 -1.21
N VAL A 446 -7.12 -11.57 -2.51
CA VAL A 446 -6.46 -10.78 -3.54
C VAL A 446 -7.28 -9.53 -3.84
N GLY A 447 -6.65 -8.35 -3.69
CA GLY A 447 -7.29 -7.08 -4.04
C GLY A 447 -7.47 -6.91 -5.56
N ALA A 448 -8.45 -6.10 -5.95
CA ALA A 448 -8.90 -5.98 -7.34
C ALA A 448 -7.79 -5.58 -8.32
N GLN A 449 -6.97 -4.60 -7.98
CA GLN A 449 -5.88 -4.17 -8.88
C GLN A 449 -4.87 -5.28 -9.13
N LEU A 450 -4.38 -5.93 -8.08
CA LEU A 450 -3.40 -7.03 -8.23
C LEU A 450 -4.00 -8.24 -8.94
N PHE A 451 -5.30 -8.49 -8.75
CA PHE A 451 -6.03 -9.51 -9.49
C PHE A 451 -6.11 -9.17 -10.98
N TYR A 452 -6.43 -7.91 -11.31
CA TYR A 452 -6.43 -7.43 -12.69
C TYR A 452 -5.05 -7.55 -13.34
N ASP A 453 -3.99 -7.12 -12.64
CA ASP A 453 -2.60 -7.21 -13.13
C ASP A 453 -2.22 -8.67 -13.42
N LEU A 454 -2.69 -9.63 -12.61
CA LEU A 454 -2.46 -11.04 -12.85
C LEU A 454 -3.24 -11.56 -14.06
N ILE A 455 -4.54 -11.29 -14.15
CA ILE A 455 -5.36 -11.90 -15.23
C ILE A 455 -5.05 -11.34 -16.61
N GLN A 456 -4.66 -10.06 -16.72
CA GLN A 456 -4.23 -9.48 -18.00
C GLN A 456 -2.89 -10.05 -18.49
N SER A 457 -2.05 -10.60 -17.61
CA SER A 457 -0.80 -11.26 -17.97
C SER A 457 -0.97 -12.71 -18.45
N ILE A 458 -2.19 -13.26 -18.39
CA ILE A 458 -2.51 -14.61 -18.87
C ILE A 458 -2.94 -14.54 -20.32
N GLU A 459 -2.23 -15.27 -21.19
CA GLU A 459 -2.55 -15.33 -22.61
C GLU A 459 -3.88 -16.07 -22.87
N THR A 460 -4.59 -15.68 -23.93
CA THR A 460 -5.85 -16.34 -24.36
C THR A 460 -5.59 -17.80 -24.71
N GLY A 461 -6.41 -18.71 -24.18
CA GLY A 461 -6.28 -20.16 -24.35
C GLY A 461 -5.51 -20.85 -23.22
N LYS A 462 -4.83 -20.11 -22.36
CA LYS A 462 -4.24 -20.65 -21.12
C LYS A 462 -5.31 -20.90 -20.06
N ARG A 463 -5.01 -21.74 -19.07
CA ARG A 463 -5.95 -22.07 -17.98
C ARG A 463 -5.69 -21.22 -16.75
N PHE A 464 -6.76 -20.72 -16.14
CA PHE A 464 -6.72 -20.00 -14.88
C PHE A 464 -7.58 -20.68 -13.82
N ILE A 465 -6.94 -21.21 -12.79
CA ILE A 465 -7.59 -21.93 -11.69
C ILE A 465 -7.50 -21.08 -10.43
N MET A 466 -8.63 -20.69 -9.92
CA MET A 466 -8.76 -19.90 -8.68
C MET A 466 -9.17 -20.80 -7.53
N ILE A 467 -8.41 -20.77 -6.44
CA ILE A 467 -8.69 -21.54 -5.22
C ILE A 467 -9.01 -20.57 -4.10
N GLY A 468 -10.08 -20.82 -3.37
CA GLY A 468 -10.45 -19.95 -2.26
C GLY A 468 -11.50 -20.56 -1.35
N ASP A 469 -11.81 -19.84 -0.30
CA ASP A 469 -12.85 -20.18 0.66
C ASP A 469 -13.75 -18.96 0.90
N ASP A 470 -14.99 -19.03 0.43
CA ASP A 470 -15.98 -17.96 0.50
C ASP A 470 -16.51 -17.67 1.92
N GLY A 471 -16.13 -18.49 2.89
CA GLY A 471 -16.39 -18.26 4.32
C GLY A 471 -15.31 -17.48 5.04
N GLN A 472 -14.12 -17.33 4.46
CA GLN A 472 -13.04 -16.56 5.04
C GLN A 472 -13.27 -15.04 4.87
N LEU A 473 -12.42 -14.25 5.58
CA LEU A 473 -12.38 -12.80 5.41
C LEU A 473 -12.09 -12.45 3.96
N GLU A 474 -12.76 -11.41 3.50
CA GLU A 474 -12.55 -10.82 2.18
C GLU A 474 -11.24 -10.06 2.09
N SER A 475 -10.83 -9.74 0.85
CA SER A 475 -9.73 -8.83 0.60
C SER A 475 -9.98 -7.46 1.24
N ILE A 476 -8.89 -6.81 1.66
CA ILE A 476 -8.93 -5.42 2.08
C ILE A 476 -8.91 -4.54 0.83
N GLY A 477 -9.71 -3.47 0.83
CA GLY A 477 -9.79 -2.52 -0.26
C GLY A 477 -10.99 -2.71 -1.16
N MET A 478 -10.93 -2.06 -2.32
CA MET A 478 -12.05 -1.98 -3.28
C MET A 478 -12.43 -3.34 -3.82
N CYS A 479 -13.72 -3.45 -4.15
CA CYS A 479 -14.35 -4.60 -4.82
C CYS A 479 -14.43 -5.85 -3.93
N ASN A 480 -15.05 -6.89 -4.44
CA ASN A 480 -15.18 -8.18 -3.77
C ASN A 480 -15.08 -9.33 -4.79
N ILE A 481 -13.93 -9.42 -5.43
CA ILE A 481 -13.69 -10.23 -6.64
C ILE A 481 -14.20 -11.66 -6.50
N PHE A 482 -13.72 -12.38 -5.48
CA PHE A 482 -14.00 -13.80 -5.34
C PHE A 482 -15.50 -14.10 -5.10
N LYS A 483 -16.14 -13.32 -4.22
CA LYS A 483 -17.57 -13.49 -3.92
C LYS A 483 -18.46 -13.05 -5.07
N ASP A 484 -18.10 -11.97 -5.77
CA ASP A 484 -18.86 -11.49 -6.92
C ASP A 484 -18.80 -12.48 -8.09
N MET A 485 -17.63 -13.08 -8.35
CA MET A 485 -17.53 -14.15 -9.34
C MET A 485 -18.38 -15.36 -8.97
N LEU A 486 -18.36 -15.81 -7.70
CA LEU A 486 -19.23 -16.89 -7.24
C LEU A 486 -20.73 -16.53 -7.36
N ALA A 487 -21.11 -15.30 -7.02
CA ALA A 487 -22.49 -14.80 -7.06
C ALA A 487 -22.96 -14.54 -8.49
N SER A 488 -22.08 -14.29 -9.45
CA SER A 488 -22.43 -14.11 -10.86
C SER A 488 -23.02 -15.38 -11.47
N LYS A 489 -22.55 -16.56 -11.04
CA LYS A 489 -22.91 -17.89 -11.52
C LYS A 489 -22.54 -18.17 -12.99
N VAL A 490 -21.72 -17.32 -13.60
CA VAL A 490 -21.28 -17.49 -15.00
C VAL A 490 -19.94 -18.16 -15.13
N VAL A 491 -19.09 -18.03 -14.09
CA VAL A 491 -17.79 -18.73 -14.02
C VAL A 491 -18.02 -20.14 -13.47
N PRO A 492 -17.47 -21.22 -14.10
CA PRO A 492 -17.56 -22.58 -13.57
C PRO A 492 -17.00 -22.69 -12.15
N VAL A 493 -17.78 -23.32 -11.25
CA VAL A 493 -17.42 -23.49 -9.83
C VAL A 493 -17.39 -24.99 -9.48
N ALA A 494 -16.24 -25.48 -9.03
CA ALA A 494 -16.09 -26.78 -8.39
C ALA A 494 -16.15 -26.55 -6.87
N ARG A 495 -17.22 -27.02 -6.22
CA ARG A 495 -17.44 -26.81 -4.78
C ARG A 495 -17.26 -28.10 -4.03
N LEU A 496 -16.41 -28.09 -2.99
CA LEU A 496 -16.19 -29.22 -2.09
C LEU A 496 -16.89 -28.95 -0.75
N THR A 497 -17.85 -29.79 -0.42
CA THR A 497 -18.67 -29.66 0.79
C THR A 497 -18.46 -30.83 1.77
N LYS A 498 -18.03 -31.98 1.28
CA LYS A 498 -17.82 -33.19 2.10
C LYS A 498 -16.49 -33.10 2.84
N ILE A 499 -16.56 -33.20 4.15
CA ILE A 499 -15.39 -33.23 5.03
C ILE A 499 -14.84 -34.65 5.05
N HIS A 500 -13.52 -34.81 4.91
CA HIS A 500 -12.90 -36.12 5.05
C HIS A 500 -13.13 -36.72 6.44
N ARG A 501 -13.29 -38.04 6.52
CA ARG A 501 -13.58 -38.74 7.75
C ARG A 501 -12.60 -38.45 8.90
N GLN A 502 -11.32 -38.26 8.60
CA GLN A 502 -10.33 -37.87 9.61
C GLN A 502 -10.53 -36.40 10.06
N ALA A 503 -10.85 -35.50 9.14
CA ALA A 503 -11.10 -34.10 9.44
C ALA A 503 -12.40 -33.90 10.24
N ALA A 504 -13.38 -34.76 10.09
CA ALA A 504 -14.62 -34.75 10.88
C ALA A 504 -14.41 -35.04 12.40
N LYS A 505 -13.26 -35.60 12.79
CA LYS A 505 -12.90 -35.82 14.20
C LYS A 505 -12.36 -34.57 14.88
N SER A 506 -11.92 -33.56 14.08
CA SER A 506 -11.37 -32.30 14.56
C SER A 506 -12.50 -31.33 14.91
N ALA A 507 -12.51 -30.84 16.15
CA ALA A 507 -13.41 -29.74 16.54
C ALA A 507 -13.02 -28.42 15.90
N ILE A 508 -11.75 -28.16 15.59
CA ILE A 508 -11.33 -26.98 14.84
C ILE A 508 -12.13 -26.91 13.55
N ILE A 509 -12.29 -27.99 12.83
CA ILE A 509 -13.03 -28.06 11.57
C ILE A 509 -14.53 -28.01 11.80
N THR A 510 -15.06 -28.87 12.64
CA THR A 510 -16.52 -28.96 12.81
C THR A 510 -17.14 -27.75 13.45
N GLU A 511 -16.47 -27.13 14.45
CA GLU A 511 -16.97 -25.90 15.08
C GLU A 511 -16.78 -24.67 14.16
N SER A 512 -15.69 -24.60 13.37
CA SER A 512 -15.54 -23.53 12.38
C SER A 512 -16.67 -23.55 11.34
N ILE A 513 -17.12 -24.73 10.92
CA ILE A 513 -18.26 -24.89 10.00
C ILE A 513 -19.57 -24.46 10.65
N LYS A 514 -19.78 -24.74 11.95
CA LYS A 514 -20.93 -24.22 12.70
C LYS A 514 -20.92 -22.68 12.68
N VAL A 515 -19.76 -22.05 12.96
CA VAL A 515 -19.60 -20.59 12.87
C VAL A 515 -19.98 -20.08 11.49
N ARG A 516 -19.43 -20.68 10.43
CA ARG A 516 -19.73 -20.32 9.05
C ARG A 516 -21.22 -20.37 8.72
N ASN A 517 -21.93 -21.36 9.26
CA ASN A 517 -23.35 -21.58 9.07
C ASN A 517 -24.24 -20.81 10.07
N ALA A 518 -23.69 -19.84 10.79
CA ALA A 518 -24.38 -19.06 11.83
C ALA A 518 -24.95 -19.90 12.97
N THR A 519 -24.41 -21.10 13.21
CA THR A 519 -24.82 -21.95 14.31
C THR A 519 -24.00 -21.64 15.54
N GLN A 520 -24.65 -21.34 16.65
CA GLN A 520 -24.01 -21.04 17.93
C GLN A 520 -23.15 -22.18 18.43
N LEU A 521 -21.97 -21.86 18.96
CA LEU A 521 -21.06 -22.84 19.56
C LEU A 521 -21.51 -23.26 20.95
N VAL A 522 -22.07 -22.34 21.71
CA VAL A 522 -22.56 -22.55 23.07
C VAL A 522 -23.96 -21.91 23.25
N PRO A 523 -24.76 -22.34 24.23
CA PRO A 523 -25.99 -21.63 24.58
C PRO A 523 -25.71 -20.16 24.96
N TYR A 524 -26.64 -19.26 24.63
CA TYR A 524 -26.52 -17.84 25.00
C TYR A 524 -26.31 -17.66 26.52
N GLY A 525 -25.33 -16.85 26.89
CA GLY A 525 -24.98 -16.59 28.28
C GLY A 525 -24.19 -17.71 28.99
N TRP A 526 -23.84 -18.77 28.29
CA TRP A 526 -22.97 -19.80 28.84
C TRP A 526 -21.56 -19.27 29.10
N ALA A 527 -20.97 -19.64 30.23
CA ALA A 527 -19.57 -19.34 30.56
C ALA A 527 -18.95 -20.61 31.23
N GLY A 528 -17.69 -20.83 30.97
CA GLY A 528 -16.93 -21.98 31.44
C GLY A 528 -15.83 -22.37 30.48
N SER A 529 -15.12 -23.46 30.80
CA SER A 529 -14.10 -24.06 29.91
C SER A 529 -14.55 -25.45 29.46
N GLU A 530 -14.43 -25.72 28.17
CA GLU A 530 -14.80 -26.99 27.57
C GLU A 530 -13.85 -27.35 26.41
N ILE A 531 -13.33 -28.58 26.41
CA ILE A 531 -12.53 -29.13 25.31
C ILE A 531 -13.42 -30.01 24.42
N ARG A 532 -13.34 -29.81 23.11
CA ARG A 532 -14.20 -30.44 22.10
C ARG A 532 -13.45 -31.30 21.09
N GLY A 533 -14.21 -32.16 20.41
CA GLY A 533 -13.77 -33.06 19.35
C GLY A 533 -13.17 -34.37 19.83
N GLU A 534 -13.19 -35.39 18.95
CA GLU A 534 -12.54 -36.67 19.24
C GLU A 534 -11.01 -36.49 19.40
N LEU A 535 -10.43 -35.48 18.71
CA LEU A 535 -9.02 -35.14 18.79
C LEU A 535 -8.67 -34.23 19.98
N CYS A 536 -9.66 -33.75 20.74
CA CYS A 536 -9.48 -32.79 21.85
C CYS A 536 -8.65 -31.58 21.42
N ASP A 537 -8.94 -31.01 20.21
CA ASP A 537 -8.13 -30.01 19.52
C ASP A 537 -8.71 -28.61 19.52
N LEU A 538 -9.88 -28.40 20.15
CA LEU A 538 -10.46 -27.09 20.36
C LEU A 538 -10.93 -26.91 21.79
N GLU A 539 -10.49 -25.84 22.44
CA GLU A 539 -10.91 -25.40 23.77
C GLU A 539 -11.74 -24.14 23.68
N LEU A 540 -12.87 -24.11 24.34
CA LEU A 540 -13.67 -22.92 24.59
C LEU A 540 -13.37 -22.45 26.02
N ASP A 541 -12.88 -21.22 26.15
CA ASP A 541 -12.65 -20.53 27.42
C ASP A 541 -13.51 -19.25 27.42
N ILE A 542 -14.77 -19.40 27.88
CA ILE A 542 -15.82 -18.40 27.77
C ILE A 542 -16.11 -17.79 29.13
N TYR A 543 -16.09 -16.46 29.19
CA TYR A 543 -16.28 -15.67 30.42
C TYR A 543 -17.36 -14.60 30.23
N LYS A 544 -17.87 -14.04 31.34
CA LYS A 544 -18.95 -13.04 31.34
C LYS A 544 -18.45 -11.62 31.38
N ASP A 545 -17.31 -11.38 32.01
CA ASP A 545 -16.78 -10.04 32.23
C ASP A 545 -15.65 -9.73 31.24
N ALA A 546 -15.87 -8.73 30.39
CA ALA A 546 -14.87 -8.27 29.42
C ALA A 546 -13.55 -7.81 30.07
N SER A 547 -13.58 -7.38 31.33
CA SER A 547 -12.38 -6.96 32.06
C SER A 547 -11.40 -8.13 32.32
N GLU A 548 -11.87 -9.36 32.29
CA GLU A 548 -11.07 -10.58 32.48
C GLU A 548 -10.37 -11.03 31.18
N SER A 549 -10.78 -10.52 30.02
CA SER A 549 -10.34 -10.96 28.68
C SER A 549 -8.83 -11.03 28.54
N PHE A 550 -8.14 -9.98 28.99
CA PHE A 550 -6.69 -9.91 28.92
C PHE A 550 -6.03 -11.04 29.74
N ASN A 551 -6.49 -11.26 30.95
CA ASN A 551 -5.93 -12.29 31.83
C ASN A 551 -6.17 -13.71 31.32
N HIS A 552 -7.36 -13.98 30.74
CA HIS A 552 -7.67 -15.27 30.10
C HIS A 552 -6.68 -15.54 28.95
N ILE A 553 -6.47 -14.60 28.03
CA ILE A 553 -5.54 -14.74 26.92
C ILE A 553 -4.10 -15.00 27.42
N ILE A 554 -3.62 -14.23 28.39
CA ILE A 554 -2.26 -14.38 28.93
C ILE A 554 -2.09 -15.73 29.66
N ASN A 555 -3.08 -16.18 30.42
CA ASN A 555 -3.02 -17.47 31.12
C ASN A 555 -3.04 -18.67 30.14
N GLN A 556 -3.87 -18.60 29.11
CA GLN A 556 -3.89 -19.60 28.05
C GLN A 556 -2.55 -19.62 27.29
N TYR A 557 -1.98 -18.45 27.01
CA TYR A 557 -0.65 -18.40 26.38
C TYR A 557 0.43 -19.05 27.27
N ARG A 558 0.48 -18.77 28.56
CA ARG A 558 1.44 -19.39 29.49
C ARG A 558 1.28 -20.91 29.53
N THR A 559 0.04 -21.39 29.56
CA THR A 559 -0.26 -22.81 29.54
C THR A 559 0.25 -23.48 28.27
N LEU A 560 -0.04 -22.92 27.12
CA LEU A 560 0.43 -23.42 25.82
C LEU A 560 1.96 -23.29 25.68
N TYR A 561 2.54 -22.19 26.14
CA TYR A 561 3.98 -21.95 26.05
C TYR A 561 4.77 -23.02 26.78
N ASN A 562 4.36 -23.36 27.99
CA ASN A 562 4.94 -24.49 28.76
C ASN A 562 4.72 -25.82 28.02
N LYS A 563 3.51 -26.06 27.50
CA LYS A 563 3.15 -27.30 26.77
C LYS A 563 4.01 -27.52 25.52
N VAL A 564 4.40 -26.46 24.82
CA VAL A 564 5.22 -26.55 23.58
C VAL A 564 6.73 -26.50 23.85
N GLY A 565 7.17 -26.54 25.09
CA GLY A 565 8.60 -26.48 25.46
C GLY A 565 9.22 -25.10 25.30
N ASN A 566 8.47 -24.07 25.61
CA ASN A 566 8.87 -22.67 25.56
C ASN A 566 9.25 -22.17 24.13
N ASP A 567 8.62 -22.75 23.11
CA ASP A 567 8.80 -22.36 21.72
C ASP A 567 7.66 -21.44 21.28
N SER A 568 7.88 -20.13 21.39
CA SER A 568 6.89 -19.11 21.01
C SER A 568 6.53 -19.11 19.52
N ALA A 569 7.41 -19.63 18.65
CA ALA A 569 7.14 -19.71 17.21
C ALA A 569 5.98 -20.66 16.85
N LYS A 570 5.63 -21.58 17.76
CA LYS A 570 4.52 -22.52 17.58
C LYS A 570 3.16 -21.94 17.96
N ILE A 571 3.12 -20.79 18.65
CA ILE A 571 1.88 -20.21 19.20
C ILE A 571 1.61 -18.88 18.51
N GLN A 572 0.37 -18.69 18.07
CA GLN A 572 -0.09 -17.43 17.50
C GLN A 572 -1.34 -16.94 18.21
N ILE A 573 -1.34 -15.70 18.69
CA ILE A 573 -2.53 -15.04 19.20
C ILE A 573 -3.19 -14.25 18.07
N VAL A 574 -4.51 -14.38 17.92
CA VAL A 574 -5.34 -13.70 16.93
C VAL A 574 -6.31 -12.77 17.63
N LEU A 575 -6.24 -11.46 17.34
CA LEU A 575 -7.07 -10.44 17.96
C LEU A 575 -7.78 -9.59 16.90
N PRO A 576 -8.95 -9.00 17.23
CA PRO A 576 -9.71 -8.22 16.26
C PRO A 576 -9.16 -6.80 16.04
N GLN A 577 -8.44 -6.25 17.03
CA GLN A 577 -8.02 -4.84 17.00
C GLN A 577 -6.52 -4.68 17.26
N LYS A 578 -5.95 -3.60 16.67
CA LYS A 578 -4.52 -3.30 16.78
C LYS A 578 -4.20 -2.44 18.02
N LEU A 579 -4.92 -1.35 18.20
CA LEU A 579 -4.59 -0.30 19.16
C LEU A 579 -5.73 0.08 20.11
N ARG A 580 -6.98 -0.34 19.83
CA ARG A 580 -8.18 0.02 20.60
C ARG A 580 -8.69 -1.17 21.40
N GLY A 581 -9.44 -0.86 22.46
CA GLY A 581 -10.12 -1.86 23.27
C GLY A 581 -9.27 -2.40 24.43
N SER A 582 -9.90 -3.19 25.28
CA SER A 582 -9.30 -3.84 26.46
C SER A 582 -8.27 -4.90 26.04
N ILE A 583 -8.51 -5.59 24.93
CA ILE A 583 -7.58 -6.51 24.29
C ILE A 583 -7.24 -6.00 22.89
N CYS A 584 -6.01 -5.56 22.71
CA CYS A 584 -5.50 -5.18 21.41
C CYS A 584 -4.10 -5.78 21.19
N THR A 585 -3.67 -5.88 19.92
CA THR A 585 -2.38 -6.52 19.65
C THR A 585 -1.21 -5.81 20.32
N TYR A 586 -1.29 -4.49 20.51
CA TYR A 586 -0.25 -3.72 21.18
C TYR A 586 -0.05 -4.16 22.64
N GLU A 587 -1.12 -4.16 23.45
CA GLU A 587 -1.03 -4.51 24.86
C GLU A 587 -0.66 -5.99 25.07
N VAL A 588 -1.26 -6.88 24.29
CA VAL A 588 -0.97 -8.32 24.39
C VAL A 588 0.45 -8.63 23.93
N ASN A 589 0.96 -8.00 22.87
CA ASN A 589 2.33 -8.19 22.45
C ASN A 589 3.35 -7.80 23.52
N ASN A 590 3.15 -6.65 24.18
CA ASN A 590 4.04 -6.22 25.25
C ASN A 590 4.03 -7.21 26.43
N ALA A 591 2.85 -7.70 26.82
CA ALA A 591 2.74 -8.66 27.91
C ALA A 591 3.36 -10.02 27.57
N ILE A 592 3.21 -10.48 26.32
CA ILE A 592 3.81 -11.74 25.87
C ILE A 592 5.33 -11.61 25.73
N GLN A 593 5.82 -10.47 25.28
CA GLN A 593 7.26 -10.19 25.22
C GLN A 593 7.91 -10.39 26.61
N GLU A 594 7.31 -9.85 27.67
CA GLU A 594 7.84 -10.02 29.04
C GLU A 594 7.82 -11.49 29.54
N ILE A 595 6.99 -12.35 28.95
CA ILE A 595 6.98 -13.79 29.23
C ILE A 595 8.07 -14.52 28.42
N VAL A 596 8.19 -14.19 27.13
CA VAL A 596 9.02 -14.92 26.17
C VAL A 596 10.45 -14.39 26.14
N ASN A 597 10.60 -13.09 26.18
CA ASN A 597 11.86 -12.36 25.99
C ASN A 597 11.96 -11.14 26.94
N PRO A 598 11.97 -11.37 28.27
CA PRO A 598 12.08 -10.30 29.25
C PRO A 598 13.41 -9.54 29.09
N SER A 599 13.44 -8.28 29.54
CA SER A 599 14.67 -7.50 29.53
C SER A 599 15.71 -8.08 30.50
N HIS A 600 16.88 -8.38 29.98
CA HIS A 600 18.03 -8.90 30.74
C HIS A 600 19.36 -8.24 30.32
N GLY A 601 19.27 -7.04 29.72
CA GLY A 601 20.44 -6.25 29.28
C GLY A 601 20.85 -6.47 27.82
N GLN A 602 20.04 -7.20 27.03
CA GLN A 602 20.22 -7.31 25.58
C GLN A 602 19.98 -5.94 24.91
N ALA A 603 20.46 -5.79 23.66
CA ALA A 603 20.23 -4.58 22.90
C ALA A 603 18.74 -4.35 22.62
N GLU A 604 18.30 -3.13 22.80
CA GLU A 604 16.89 -2.69 22.65
C GLU A 604 16.79 -1.51 21.68
N ALA A 605 15.68 -1.45 20.93
CA ALA A 605 15.33 -0.34 20.07
C ALA A 605 13.92 0.14 20.36
N LYS A 606 13.74 1.45 20.59
CA LYS A 606 12.42 2.06 20.78
C LYS A 606 11.83 2.48 19.44
N VAL A 607 10.61 2.04 19.17
CA VAL A 607 9.89 2.31 17.93
C VAL A 607 8.55 2.94 18.26
N THR A 608 8.33 4.16 17.78
CA THR A 608 7.05 4.87 17.97
C THR A 608 6.07 4.48 16.86
N ILE A 609 4.86 4.09 17.27
CA ILE A 609 3.75 3.77 16.39
C ILE A 609 2.70 4.88 16.53
N TYR A 610 2.34 5.47 15.42
CA TYR A 610 1.31 6.51 15.35
C TYR A 610 -0.06 5.87 15.08
N GLY A 611 -1.05 6.23 15.86
CA GLY A 611 -2.44 5.80 15.67
C GLY A 611 -3.37 6.27 16.79
N ASP A 612 -4.64 6.49 16.46
CA ASP A 612 -5.70 6.90 17.41
C ASP A 612 -5.44 8.20 18.20
N GLY A 613 -4.59 9.10 17.67
CA GLY A 613 -4.25 10.35 18.37
C GLY A 613 -3.36 10.17 19.60
N LYS A 614 -2.78 8.99 19.79
CA LYS A 614 -1.81 8.69 20.85
C LYS A 614 -0.56 8.04 20.26
N ASP A 615 0.58 8.54 20.67
CA ASP A 615 1.86 7.90 20.39
C ASP A 615 2.04 6.71 21.31
N ARG A 616 2.37 5.55 20.75
CA ARG A 616 2.67 4.33 21.49
C ARG A 616 4.06 3.85 21.12
N VAL A 617 4.79 3.29 22.08
CA VAL A 617 6.18 2.88 21.88
C VAL A 617 6.30 1.39 22.11
N TYR A 618 6.78 0.65 21.09
CA TYR A 618 7.34 -0.67 21.28
C TYR A 618 8.81 -0.57 21.67
N THR A 619 9.23 -1.42 22.60
CA THR A 619 10.62 -1.71 22.84
C THR A 619 10.95 -3.04 22.20
N LEU A 620 11.61 -3.00 21.04
CA LEU A 620 12.05 -4.20 20.35
C LEU A 620 13.36 -4.71 20.96
N ARG A 621 13.50 -6.03 21.09
CA ARG A 621 14.66 -6.70 21.69
C ARG A 621 15.24 -7.75 20.73
N GLU A 622 16.52 -8.02 20.83
CA GLU A 622 17.11 -9.18 20.13
C GLU A 622 16.40 -10.45 20.58
N GLY A 623 16.00 -11.29 19.61
CA GLY A 623 15.19 -12.50 19.84
C GLY A 623 13.68 -12.30 19.65
N ASP A 624 13.17 -11.09 19.55
CA ASP A 624 11.74 -10.82 19.37
C ASP A 624 11.23 -11.30 18.00
N GLN A 625 10.01 -11.83 18.00
CA GLN A 625 9.24 -12.04 16.79
C GLN A 625 8.67 -10.70 16.33
N VAL A 626 8.92 -10.35 15.06
CA VAL A 626 8.45 -9.10 14.46
C VAL A 626 7.77 -9.32 13.12
N ILE A 627 6.96 -8.35 12.73
CA ILE A 627 6.31 -8.26 11.43
C ILE A 627 6.58 -6.89 10.83
N ILE A 628 6.83 -6.84 9.53
CA ILE A 628 6.91 -5.56 8.81
C ILE A 628 5.49 -5.18 8.34
N ASN A 629 5.13 -3.89 8.49
CA ASN A 629 3.77 -3.40 8.19
C ASN A 629 3.70 -2.49 6.96
N LYS A 630 4.80 -2.38 6.20
CA LYS A 630 4.87 -1.57 4.98
C LYS A 630 5.83 -2.22 3.99
N ASN A 631 5.47 -2.19 2.70
CA ASN A 631 6.38 -2.65 1.65
C ASN A 631 7.64 -1.79 1.61
N ASN A 632 8.80 -2.44 1.45
CA ASN A 632 10.07 -1.76 1.25
C ASN A 632 10.89 -2.51 0.20
N TYR A 633 11.17 -1.84 -0.91
CA TYR A 633 11.87 -2.40 -2.07
C TYR A 633 13.38 -2.13 -2.05
N GLU A 634 13.86 -1.32 -1.09
CA GLU A 634 15.23 -0.82 -1.03
C GLU A 634 16.09 -1.49 0.06
N LEU A 635 15.54 -2.49 0.75
CA LEU A 635 16.27 -3.24 1.76
C LEU A 635 17.29 -4.19 1.09
N HIS A 636 18.26 -4.66 1.86
CA HIS A 636 19.32 -5.52 1.36
C HIS A 636 19.46 -6.76 2.23
N THR A 637 19.80 -7.87 1.62
CA THR A 637 20.32 -9.04 2.36
C THR A 637 21.62 -8.68 3.07
N TYR A 638 21.88 -9.35 4.18
CA TYR A 638 23.08 -9.13 4.99
C TYR A 638 23.83 -10.44 5.25
N ASN A 639 25.07 -10.49 4.79
CA ASN A 639 25.90 -11.65 5.01
C ASN A 639 26.57 -11.55 6.40
N LEU A 640 26.20 -12.45 7.29
CA LEU A 640 26.69 -12.49 8.67
C LEU A 640 28.20 -12.83 8.77
N LYS A 641 28.74 -13.56 7.78
CA LYS A 641 30.20 -13.95 7.77
C LYS A 641 31.06 -12.78 7.32
N THR A 642 30.68 -12.13 6.22
CA THR A 642 31.44 -11.01 5.65
C THR A 642 31.10 -9.67 6.31
N LYS A 643 30.00 -9.60 7.10
CA LYS A 643 29.44 -8.39 7.72
C LYS A 643 29.15 -7.28 6.69
N LYS A 644 28.68 -7.65 5.51
CA LYS A 644 28.36 -6.72 4.40
C LYS A 644 26.94 -6.87 3.93
N LYS A 645 26.40 -5.76 3.43
CA LYS A 645 25.18 -5.77 2.64
C LYS A 645 25.47 -6.43 1.30
N GLU A 646 24.53 -7.20 0.81
CA GLU A 646 24.60 -7.87 -0.48
C GLU A 646 23.50 -7.33 -1.42
N GLU A 647 22.73 -8.19 -2.03
CA GLU A 647 21.74 -7.81 -3.03
C GLU A 647 20.54 -7.08 -2.43
N LYS A 648 19.92 -6.22 -3.23
CA LYS A 648 18.59 -5.64 -2.88
C LYS A 648 17.58 -6.77 -2.74
N CYS A 649 16.83 -6.70 -1.66
CA CYS A 649 15.80 -7.68 -1.35
C CYS A 649 14.51 -6.97 -0.93
N PRO A 650 13.46 -6.96 -1.76
CA PRO A 650 12.20 -6.37 -1.40
C PRO A 650 11.54 -7.16 -0.26
N VAL A 651 11.12 -6.44 0.78
CA VAL A 651 10.35 -7.01 1.90
C VAL A 651 8.94 -6.43 1.88
N PHE A 652 7.96 -7.29 2.00
CA PHE A 652 6.56 -6.92 1.83
C PHE A 652 5.82 -6.84 3.18
N ASN A 653 4.77 -6.02 3.21
CA ASN A 653 3.85 -5.96 4.36
C ASN A 653 3.33 -7.37 4.70
N GLY A 654 3.41 -7.73 5.98
CA GLY A 654 3.06 -9.06 6.47
C GLY A 654 4.23 -10.05 6.57
N ASN A 655 5.42 -9.74 6.05
CA ASN A 655 6.58 -10.61 6.25
C ASN A 655 6.97 -10.63 7.74
N ARG A 656 7.19 -11.82 8.27
CA ARG A 656 7.53 -12.09 9.67
C ARG A 656 8.97 -12.56 9.79
N GLY A 657 9.59 -12.19 10.90
CA GLY A 657 10.97 -12.59 11.18
C GLY A 657 11.30 -12.52 12.67
N ILE A 658 12.55 -12.85 12.98
CA ILE A 658 13.11 -12.76 14.34
C ILE A 658 14.25 -11.76 14.32
N ILE A 659 14.25 -10.85 15.28
CA ILE A 659 15.35 -9.90 15.44
C ILE A 659 16.60 -10.65 15.86
N ARG A 660 17.60 -10.64 15.00
CA ARG A 660 18.89 -11.26 15.26
C ARG A 660 19.86 -10.33 15.98
N LYS A 661 19.87 -9.05 15.61
CA LYS A 661 20.79 -8.06 16.17
C LYS A 661 20.23 -6.64 16.09
N ILE A 662 20.49 -5.85 17.12
CA ILE A 662 20.15 -4.43 17.18
C ILE A 662 21.43 -3.62 17.38
N GLU A 663 21.66 -2.67 16.50
CA GLU A 663 22.74 -1.67 16.58
C GLU A 663 22.12 -0.25 16.53
N SER A 664 22.85 0.77 16.92
CA SER A 664 22.34 2.14 16.96
C SER A 664 21.79 2.67 15.63
N SER A 665 22.28 2.14 14.50
CA SER A 665 21.92 2.61 13.14
C SER A 665 21.18 1.59 12.29
N PHE A 666 21.07 0.33 12.73
CA PHE A 666 20.38 -0.72 11.99
C PHE A 666 19.89 -1.86 12.88
N ILE A 667 18.89 -2.59 12.37
CA ILE A 667 18.41 -3.87 12.93
C ILE A 667 18.62 -4.95 11.88
N LEU A 668 19.09 -6.13 12.28
CA LEU A 668 19.12 -7.33 11.46
C LEU A 668 17.93 -8.21 11.84
N VAL A 669 17.12 -8.56 10.85
CA VAL A 669 15.97 -9.45 11.03
C VAL A 669 16.10 -10.64 10.10
N ASP A 670 15.96 -11.85 10.66
CA ASP A 670 15.87 -13.07 9.88
C ASP A 670 14.42 -13.29 9.45
N PHE A 671 14.11 -13.02 8.19
CA PHE A 671 12.78 -13.27 7.61
C PHE A 671 12.71 -14.69 7.03
N ASP A 672 11.61 -15.39 7.27
CA ASP A 672 11.41 -16.82 6.92
C ASP A 672 11.82 -17.19 5.47
N GLN A 673 11.68 -16.27 4.51
CA GLN A 673 11.90 -16.55 3.08
C GLN A 673 13.13 -15.86 2.48
N TRP A 674 13.69 -14.87 3.18
CA TRP A 674 14.69 -13.95 2.61
C TRP A 674 16.04 -14.03 3.31
N GLY A 675 16.15 -14.82 4.40
CA GLY A 675 17.33 -14.81 5.25
C GLY A 675 17.47 -13.53 6.05
N THR A 676 18.70 -13.17 6.40
CA THR A 676 18.99 -11.98 7.21
C THR A 676 18.91 -10.71 6.38
N ILE A 677 18.00 -9.81 6.75
CA ILE A 677 17.79 -8.51 6.10
C ILE A 677 18.34 -7.39 6.97
N PHE A 678 19.02 -6.45 6.33
CA PHE A 678 19.52 -5.22 6.94
C PHE A 678 18.47 -4.12 6.89
N ILE A 679 17.99 -3.68 8.06
CA ILE A 679 16.99 -2.63 8.22
C ILE A 679 17.65 -1.40 8.82
N PRO A 680 17.93 -0.35 8.03
CA PRO A 680 18.53 0.89 8.54
C PRO A 680 17.50 1.63 9.42
N HIS A 681 17.98 2.43 10.38
CA HIS A 681 17.09 3.28 11.19
C HIS A 681 16.38 4.30 10.30
N TYR A 682 17.15 5.02 9.48
CA TYR A 682 16.61 5.99 8.52
C TYR A 682 17.03 5.66 7.09
N PHE A 683 16.13 5.87 6.16
CA PHE A 683 16.38 5.76 4.73
C PHE A 683 15.54 6.79 3.98
N GLY A 684 16.16 7.67 3.18
CA GLY A 684 15.47 8.73 2.44
C GLY A 684 14.66 9.68 3.33
N GLY A 685 15.15 9.96 4.56
CA GLY A 685 14.45 10.80 5.54
C GLY A 685 13.33 10.11 6.33
N ASN A 686 13.02 8.85 6.04
CA ASN A 686 11.99 8.09 6.72
C ASN A 686 12.58 7.17 7.79
N ASN A 687 11.93 7.10 8.95
CA ASN A 687 12.24 6.12 9.99
C ASN A 687 11.70 4.73 9.57
N ILE A 688 12.60 3.83 9.17
CA ILE A 688 12.23 2.50 8.71
C ILE A 688 11.89 1.57 9.88
N TRP A 689 12.47 1.78 11.06
CA TRP A 689 12.13 0.98 12.23
C TRP A 689 10.66 1.12 12.64
N ALA A 690 10.03 2.27 12.37
CA ALA A 690 8.60 2.48 12.60
C ALA A 690 7.69 1.54 11.78
N THR A 691 8.25 0.78 10.84
CA THR A 691 7.54 -0.26 10.09
C THR A 691 7.59 -1.63 10.75
N LEU A 692 8.38 -1.82 11.81
CA LEU A 692 8.47 -3.06 12.58
C LEU A 692 7.51 -3.04 13.78
N GLU A 693 6.84 -4.15 14.02
CA GLU A 693 5.97 -4.38 15.16
C GLU A 693 6.22 -5.77 15.75
N LEU A 694 5.97 -5.95 17.05
CA LEU A 694 5.96 -7.26 17.67
C LEU A 694 4.89 -8.17 17.05
N ALA A 695 5.17 -9.46 16.92
CA ALA A 695 4.34 -10.42 16.18
C ALA A 695 3.85 -11.64 16.97
N TYR A 696 3.86 -11.62 18.29
CA TYR A 696 3.27 -12.66 19.14
C TYR A 696 1.74 -12.68 19.05
N ALA A 697 1.12 -11.50 18.98
CA ALA A 697 -0.30 -11.30 18.73
C ALA A 697 -0.49 -10.44 17.46
N LEU A 698 -1.34 -10.91 16.55
CA LEU A 698 -1.61 -10.24 15.26
C LEU A 698 -3.10 -10.15 15.00
N SER A 699 -3.49 -9.21 14.13
CA SER A 699 -4.86 -9.17 13.63
C SER A 699 -5.10 -10.30 12.65
N CYS A 700 -6.36 -10.76 12.56
CA CYS A 700 -6.74 -11.85 11.67
C CYS A 700 -6.36 -11.57 10.20
N HIS A 701 -6.47 -10.31 9.74
CA HIS A 701 -6.06 -9.92 8.40
C HIS A 701 -4.55 -10.12 8.13
N LYS A 702 -3.69 -9.83 9.12
CA LYS A 702 -2.24 -10.06 8.99
C LYS A 702 -1.85 -11.55 9.05
N LEU A 703 -2.76 -12.39 9.49
CA LEU A 703 -2.58 -13.85 9.57
C LEU A 703 -3.21 -14.62 8.41
N GLN A 704 -3.91 -13.93 7.51
CA GLN A 704 -4.44 -14.56 6.31
C GLN A 704 -3.31 -15.25 5.52
N GLY A 705 -3.58 -16.43 4.97
CA GLY A 705 -2.57 -17.27 4.29
C GLY A 705 -1.51 -17.90 5.21
N SER A 706 -1.55 -17.62 6.53
CA SER A 706 -0.64 -18.21 7.52
C SER A 706 -1.39 -19.18 8.45
N GLU A 707 -0.70 -20.19 8.93
CA GLU A 707 -1.22 -21.15 9.91
C GLU A 707 -0.20 -21.33 11.03
N ALA A 708 -0.65 -21.71 12.21
CA ALA A 708 0.21 -22.02 13.35
C ALA A 708 -0.22 -23.35 14.00
N PRO A 709 0.70 -24.10 14.61
CA PRO A 709 0.33 -25.31 15.34
C PRO A 709 -0.69 -25.05 16.44
N TYR A 710 -0.53 -23.98 17.21
CA TYR A 710 -1.37 -23.59 18.33
C TYR A 710 -1.86 -22.15 18.13
N VAL A 711 -3.17 -21.93 18.24
CA VAL A 711 -3.78 -20.60 18.06
C VAL A 711 -4.64 -20.25 19.26
N ILE A 712 -4.53 -19.02 19.73
CA ILE A 712 -5.43 -18.43 20.73
C ILE A 712 -6.22 -17.32 20.02
N VAL A 713 -7.53 -17.46 19.98
CA VAL A 713 -8.45 -16.45 19.42
C VAL A 713 -9.03 -15.67 20.58
N GLY A 714 -8.63 -14.40 20.72
CA GLY A 714 -9.14 -13.52 21.78
C GLY A 714 -10.20 -12.56 21.26
N MET A 715 -11.34 -12.43 21.98
CA MET A 715 -12.37 -11.46 21.63
C MET A 715 -13.19 -11.00 22.84
N ASP A 716 -13.50 -9.72 22.85
CA ASP A 716 -14.47 -9.10 23.74
C ASP A 716 -15.34 -8.07 23.00
N ASN A 717 -16.33 -7.55 23.68
CA ASN A 717 -17.31 -6.65 23.04
C ASN A 717 -16.75 -5.25 22.73
N SER A 718 -15.54 -4.88 23.18
CA SER A 718 -14.88 -3.63 22.79
C SER A 718 -14.60 -3.56 21.29
N ALA A 719 -14.46 -4.75 20.66
CA ALA A 719 -14.20 -4.91 19.22
C ALA A 719 -15.47 -5.14 18.40
N TYR A 720 -16.65 -4.77 18.88
CA TYR A 720 -17.97 -5.15 18.32
C TYR A 720 -18.09 -4.91 16.80
N LEU A 721 -17.41 -3.91 16.23
CA LEU A 721 -17.41 -3.63 14.80
C LEU A 721 -16.65 -4.68 13.98
N MET A 722 -15.67 -5.34 14.56
CA MET A 722 -14.82 -6.34 13.88
C MET A 722 -15.33 -7.77 14.05
N LEU A 723 -16.21 -7.99 15.02
CA LEU A 723 -16.72 -9.32 15.35
C LEU A 723 -17.75 -9.74 14.32
N THR A 724 -17.29 -10.51 13.34
CA THR A 724 -18.11 -11.11 12.27
C THR A 724 -17.83 -12.60 12.16
N ARG A 725 -18.75 -13.30 11.54
CA ARG A 725 -18.67 -14.72 11.26
C ARG A 725 -17.43 -15.07 10.45
N GLU A 726 -17.16 -14.28 9.42
CA GLU A 726 -16.01 -14.45 8.56
C GLU A 726 -14.68 -14.27 9.33
N TRP A 727 -14.65 -13.29 10.26
CA TRP A 727 -13.51 -13.05 11.12
C TRP A 727 -13.25 -14.26 12.04
N LEU A 728 -14.28 -14.73 12.74
CA LEU A 728 -14.14 -15.84 13.67
C LEU A 728 -13.80 -17.15 12.97
N TYR A 729 -14.47 -17.44 11.84
CA TYR A 729 -14.18 -18.59 11.00
C TYR A 729 -12.71 -18.59 10.54
N THR A 730 -12.25 -17.44 10.01
CA THR A 730 -10.86 -17.29 9.55
C THR A 730 -9.87 -17.47 10.70
N ALA A 731 -10.15 -16.90 11.88
CA ALA A 731 -9.28 -17.00 13.05
C ALA A 731 -9.14 -18.46 13.53
N ILE A 732 -10.24 -19.20 13.67
CA ILE A 732 -10.24 -20.62 14.09
C ILE A 732 -9.45 -21.47 13.08
N THR A 733 -9.67 -21.26 11.78
CA THR A 733 -9.03 -22.04 10.72
C THR A 733 -7.53 -21.78 10.55
N ARG A 734 -6.94 -20.87 11.34
CA ARG A 734 -5.47 -20.70 11.40
C ARG A 734 -4.78 -21.78 12.23
N ALA A 735 -5.51 -22.53 13.05
CA ALA A 735 -4.95 -23.56 13.90
C ALA A 735 -4.77 -24.91 13.15
N LYS A 736 -3.58 -25.51 13.30
CA LYS A 736 -3.28 -26.85 12.75
C LYS A 736 -3.48 -27.98 13.75
N LYS A 737 -3.14 -27.76 15.04
CA LYS A 737 -3.12 -28.80 16.06
C LYS A 737 -4.03 -28.51 17.23
N TYR A 738 -4.15 -27.25 17.64
CA TYR A 738 -4.93 -26.87 18.81
C TYR A 738 -5.38 -25.42 18.71
N CYS A 739 -6.63 -25.15 19.02
CA CYS A 739 -7.22 -23.83 19.05
C CYS A 739 -7.86 -23.56 20.41
N VAL A 740 -7.61 -22.41 21.01
CA VAL A 740 -8.32 -21.90 22.18
C VAL A 740 -9.12 -20.67 21.79
N ILE A 741 -10.41 -20.67 22.06
CA ILE A 741 -11.27 -19.49 21.87
C ILE A 741 -11.49 -18.86 23.25
N CYS A 742 -10.78 -17.77 23.54
CA CYS A 742 -10.93 -16.93 24.73
C CYS A 742 -11.91 -15.81 24.40
N ALA A 743 -13.14 -15.92 24.87
CA ALA A 743 -14.19 -14.99 24.46
C ALA A 743 -15.13 -14.57 25.61
N GLU A 744 -15.45 -13.27 25.63
CA GLU A 744 -16.64 -12.81 26.33
C GLU A 744 -17.90 -13.38 25.66
N THR A 745 -18.88 -13.84 26.44
CA THR A 745 -20.06 -14.55 25.92
C THR A 745 -20.85 -13.76 24.87
N HIS A 746 -21.03 -12.43 25.06
CA HIS A 746 -21.72 -11.56 24.09
C HIS A 746 -20.90 -11.35 22.81
N ALA A 747 -19.59 -11.28 22.94
CA ALA A 747 -18.67 -11.14 21.80
C ALA A 747 -18.71 -12.38 20.90
N LEU A 748 -18.72 -13.58 21.51
CA LEU A 748 -18.85 -14.83 20.78
C LEU A 748 -20.19 -14.93 20.06
N ASP A 749 -21.30 -14.67 20.75
CA ASP A 749 -22.64 -14.69 20.17
C ASP A 749 -22.76 -13.72 18.97
N ARG A 750 -22.22 -12.52 19.12
CA ARG A 750 -22.18 -11.52 18.06
C ARG A 750 -21.35 -11.97 16.86
N ALA A 751 -20.14 -12.48 17.12
CA ALA A 751 -19.23 -12.92 16.05
C ALA A 751 -19.88 -14.04 15.20
N VAL A 752 -20.64 -14.94 15.80
CA VAL A 752 -21.34 -16.01 15.07
C VAL A 752 -22.54 -15.46 14.28
N LYS A 753 -23.32 -14.53 14.83
CA LYS A 753 -24.55 -14.02 14.21
C LYS A 753 -24.31 -12.97 13.13
N THR A 754 -23.24 -12.17 13.25
CA THR A 754 -23.02 -11.01 12.38
C THR A 754 -22.25 -11.40 11.11
N SER A 755 -22.74 -10.94 9.96
CA SER A 755 -22.01 -10.93 8.69
C SER A 755 -22.17 -9.54 8.04
N ARG A 756 -21.10 -9.01 7.47
CA ARG A 756 -21.14 -7.71 6.75
C ARG A 756 -21.16 -7.86 5.24
N VAL A 757 -20.88 -9.04 4.73
CA VAL A 757 -20.80 -9.34 3.31
C VAL A 757 -22.05 -8.92 2.52
N PRO A 758 -23.28 -9.14 3.01
CA PRO A 758 -24.49 -8.78 2.26
C PRO A 758 -24.69 -7.28 2.03
N TYR A 759 -23.92 -6.44 2.73
CA TYR A 759 -24.08 -4.98 2.66
C TYR A 759 -23.10 -4.29 1.70
N LYS A 760 -22.14 -5.04 1.14
CA LYS A 760 -21.20 -4.50 0.14
C LYS A 760 -21.85 -4.48 -1.24
N ARG A 761 -21.72 -3.34 -1.93
CA ARG A 761 -22.28 -3.11 -3.25
C ARG A 761 -21.18 -2.87 -4.27
N THR A 762 -21.16 -3.73 -5.30
CA THR A 762 -20.13 -3.77 -6.33
C THR A 762 -20.74 -3.91 -7.72
N PHE A 763 -20.00 -3.64 -8.79
CA PHE A 763 -20.44 -3.78 -10.18
C PHE A 763 -20.09 -5.15 -10.78
N LEU A 764 -19.02 -5.78 -10.35
CA LEU A 764 -18.40 -6.92 -11.02
C LEU A 764 -19.36 -8.07 -11.31
N LYS A 765 -20.21 -8.39 -10.36
CA LYS A 765 -21.23 -9.44 -10.54
C LYS A 765 -22.14 -9.16 -11.74
N GLU A 766 -22.61 -7.92 -11.88
CA GLU A 766 -23.51 -7.51 -12.96
C GLU A 766 -22.76 -7.37 -14.28
N PHE A 767 -21.51 -6.87 -14.27
CA PHE A 767 -20.67 -6.82 -15.46
C PHE A 767 -20.36 -8.22 -16.00
N LEU A 768 -20.01 -9.17 -15.14
CA LEU A 768 -19.82 -10.56 -15.55
C LEU A 768 -21.10 -11.14 -16.20
N ARG A 769 -22.26 -10.89 -15.61
CA ARG A 769 -23.53 -11.37 -16.19
C ARG A 769 -23.80 -10.73 -17.55
N LYS A 770 -23.55 -9.45 -17.71
CA LYS A 770 -23.72 -8.72 -18.96
C LYS A 770 -22.79 -9.28 -20.02
N GLU A 771 -21.49 -9.36 -19.73
CA GLU A 771 -20.48 -9.87 -20.65
C GLU A 771 -20.79 -11.31 -21.15
N PHE A 772 -21.24 -12.18 -20.25
CA PHE A 772 -21.58 -13.57 -20.61
C PHE A 772 -22.97 -13.72 -21.25
N ALA A 773 -23.87 -12.73 -21.11
CA ALA A 773 -25.17 -12.73 -21.77
C ALA A 773 -25.12 -12.34 -23.27
N GLU A 774 -24.14 -11.57 -23.70
CA GLU A 774 -24.00 -11.07 -25.08
C GLU A 774 -23.66 -12.16 -26.13
N LYS A 775 -23.69 -13.44 -25.76
CA LYS A 775 -23.48 -14.59 -26.67
C LYS A 775 -24.78 -15.30 -27.14
N HIS A 776 -25.96 -14.75 -26.86
CA HIS A 776 -27.21 -15.39 -27.27
C HIS A 776 -28.02 -14.51 -28.21
#